data_77d045954dde9ad1638242bac1745715
#
_entry.id   77d045954dde9ad1638242bac1745715
#
_cell.length_a   1.000
_cell.length_b   1.000
_cell.length_c   1.000
_cell.angle_alpha   90.00
_cell.angle_beta   90.00
_cell.angle_gamma   90.00
#
_symmetry.space_group_name_H-M   'P 1'
#
loop_
_entity.id
_entity.type
_entity.pdbx_description
1 polymer ?
#
loop_
_entity_poly.entity_id
_entity_poly.type
_entity_poly.pdbx_seq_one_letter_code
_entity_poly.pdbx_strand_id
1 'polypeptide(L)'
;MPKDTIYIRGAREHNLKNIDLSIPRDKFIVFTGLSGSGKSSLAFDTIYAEGQRRYVESLSSYARQFLGQMDKPDIDYIDGLSPAISIDQKTTSRNPRSTVGTVTEIYDYFRLLFARIGVMHCPKCGKVISQQSIDEIVDKIMATGEGTKLQILAPVLREKKGTHKKVFENAKKNGFVRARVDGEIRDLYEDIDLDKNTRHTIEIVVDRLAVKDGIMSRVTDSVQTALEIGGGIALAVLTDGRELVFNQNFACRDCGISLEEMTPRSFSFNSPIGACRECSGLGMLMEIDPELVIADKNKSLYGGGIDVCGWKSIGEEGSYSHLWIEAIAKKYGFDPNVPIKDLPKDIMDIVLYGSDDDVSIVYKGERKTHPFEGIINSLKRRYKDSFSSFMKAEIEALMSDNVCPSCKGRRLRPEILAVTVGGKNIAEVTEMSVRDTKDFFDSLTLTETEQIIAKQILKEIRSRLQFLIDVGLDYLTLARSAGTLSGGEAQRIRLATQIGSSLMGVLYILDEPSIGLHQRDNDKLLATLKKLRDIGNTLIVVEHDEDTMYAADYIVDIGPGAGIHGGEVVAAGTAQEIMQCEESITGAYLSGRKKIEVPKKRRKGTGEYLTVLGAAENNLKNIDVKFPLGKFICVTGVSGSGKSSLVNEILNKSLSATLNGSRKKAGKHTGIEGAEHLDKVISIDQSPIGRTPRSNPATYTGVFSDIRNVFAQTNEAKIRGYGPGRFSFNVSGGRCEACQGDGIIKIEMHFLSDVYVPCEVCKGKRYNRETLEVKFKGKNISDVLDMTVEEGLSFFENIPKIKRKMQTLCDVGLGYVKIGQPSTQLSGGEAQRVKLATELSRRSTGKTLYILDEPTTGLHTADVHKLIDVLDILADSGNTVVVIEHNLDVIKVADYIIDLGPEGGDGGGKIVCTGTPEKVAKCEKSYTGKYLKKMLAR
;
A
#
# COMPACT_ATOMS: atom_id res chain seq x y z
N MET A 1 13.38 -12.55 42.35
CA MET A 1 12.06 -12.94 41.87
C MET A 1 11.69 -11.96 40.78
N PRO A 2 11.11 -12.36 39.65
CA PRO A 2 10.59 -11.39 38.68
C PRO A 2 9.56 -10.52 39.44
N LYS A 3 9.65 -9.18 39.24
CA LYS A 3 8.68 -8.25 39.82
C LYS A 3 7.34 -8.42 39.16
N ASP A 4 6.27 -8.50 39.90
CA ASP A 4 4.90 -8.71 39.38
C ASP A 4 4.29 -7.43 38.80
N THR A 5 5.03 -6.30 38.86
CA THR A 5 4.57 -4.98 38.40
C THR A 5 5.66 -4.22 37.64
N ILE A 6 5.23 -3.42 36.69
CA ILE A 6 6.03 -2.35 36.07
C ILE A 6 5.77 -1.09 36.89
N TYR A 7 6.81 -0.52 37.48
CA TYR A 7 6.72 0.69 38.30
C TYR A 7 7.36 1.86 37.55
N ILE A 8 6.61 2.94 37.36
CA ILE A 8 7.00 4.16 36.68
C ILE A 8 6.97 5.30 37.71
N ARG A 9 7.99 6.13 37.74
CA ARG A 9 8.06 7.31 38.61
C ARG A 9 8.54 8.52 37.82
N GLY A 10 7.78 9.62 37.96
CA GLY A 10 8.15 10.91 37.43
C GLY A 10 8.15 10.99 35.92
N ALA A 11 7.17 10.40 35.21
CA ALA A 11 7.06 10.53 33.76
C ALA A 11 6.58 11.93 33.36
N ARG A 12 7.40 12.65 32.54
CA ARG A 12 7.17 14.05 32.15
C ARG A 12 7.27 14.28 30.65
N GLU A 13 7.25 13.21 29.84
CA GLU A 13 7.39 13.32 28.39
C GLU A 13 6.19 14.08 27.80
N HIS A 14 6.46 15.03 26.90
CA HIS A 14 5.47 15.90 26.23
C HIS A 14 4.52 16.63 27.23
N ASN A 15 3.26 16.20 27.33
CA ASN A 15 2.25 16.82 28.21
C ASN A 15 2.03 16.08 29.52
N LEU A 16 2.80 15.03 29.80
CA LEU A 16 2.67 14.26 31.05
C LEU A 16 3.10 15.10 32.27
N LYS A 17 2.29 15.06 33.33
CA LYS A 17 2.47 15.88 34.53
C LYS A 17 3.05 15.07 35.68
N ASN A 18 4.32 14.63 35.54
CA ASN A 18 5.07 13.90 36.60
C ASN A 18 4.31 12.67 37.11
N ILE A 19 3.94 11.78 36.18
CA ILE A 19 3.11 10.60 36.50
C ILE A 19 3.91 9.57 37.27
N ASP A 20 3.34 9.11 38.40
CA ASP A 20 3.74 7.92 39.11
C ASP A 20 2.67 6.83 38.91
N LEU A 21 3.06 5.64 38.43
CA LEU A 21 2.13 4.58 38.05
C LEU A 21 2.71 3.20 38.28
N SER A 22 1.89 2.29 38.82
CA SER A 22 2.21 0.86 38.96
C SER A 22 1.26 0.04 38.11
N ILE A 23 1.79 -0.75 37.16
CA ILE A 23 1.03 -1.55 36.20
C ILE A 23 1.33 -3.02 36.43
N PRO A 24 0.30 -3.91 36.49
CA PRO A 24 0.54 -5.35 36.68
C PRO A 24 1.18 -5.95 35.42
N ARG A 25 2.09 -6.93 35.59
CA ARG A 25 2.69 -7.71 34.52
C ARG A 25 1.80 -8.91 34.14
N ASP A 26 2.06 -9.47 32.95
CA ASP A 26 1.39 -10.65 32.43
C ASP A 26 -0.14 -10.49 32.38
N LYS A 27 -0.56 -9.24 32.08
CA LYS A 27 -1.96 -8.80 31.97
C LYS A 27 -2.23 -8.09 30.66
N PHE A 28 -3.50 -8.03 30.30
CA PHE A 28 -4.00 -7.22 29.21
C PHE A 28 -4.44 -5.86 29.78
N ILE A 29 -3.67 -4.82 29.48
CA ILE A 29 -3.80 -3.47 30.02
C ILE A 29 -4.25 -2.53 28.91
N VAL A 30 -5.26 -1.70 29.16
CA VAL A 30 -5.73 -0.67 28.23
C VAL A 30 -5.39 0.72 28.76
N PHE A 31 -4.74 1.53 27.93
CA PHE A 31 -4.56 2.96 28.16
C PHE A 31 -5.65 3.70 27.37
N THR A 32 -6.50 4.43 28.07
CA THR A 32 -7.63 5.16 27.52
C THR A 32 -7.64 6.62 27.95
N GLY A 33 -8.57 7.41 27.43
CA GLY A 33 -8.76 8.85 27.71
C GLY A 33 -8.95 9.67 26.42
N LEU A 34 -9.17 10.94 26.54
CA LEU A 34 -9.43 11.86 25.42
C LEU A 34 -8.30 11.89 24.38
N SER A 35 -8.60 12.23 23.12
CA SER A 35 -7.55 12.47 22.12
C SER A 35 -6.61 13.60 22.57
N GLY A 36 -5.28 13.37 22.53
CA GLY A 36 -4.28 14.33 23.03
C GLY A 36 -4.13 14.39 24.56
N SER A 37 -4.67 13.43 25.33
CA SER A 37 -4.53 13.39 26.78
C SER A 37 -3.15 12.91 27.28
N GLY A 38 -2.29 12.33 26.42
CA GLY A 38 -0.96 11.84 26.79
C GLY A 38 -0.80 10.32 26.77
N LYS A 39 -1.80 9.56 26.32
CA LYS A 39 -1.78 8.09 26.23
C LYS A 39 -0.57 7.56 25.47
N SER A 40 -0.38 8.05 24.25
CA SER A 40 0.72 7.63 23.38
C SER A 40 2.06 8.09 23.94
N SER A 41 2.13 9.27 24.57
CA SER A 41 3.34 9.74 25.25
C SER A 41 3.76 8.82 26.39
N LEU A 42 2.81 8.30 27.19
CA LEU A 42 3.12 7.34 28.24
C LEU A 42 3.48 5.96 27.68
N ALA A 43 2.70 5.44 26.71
CA ALA A 43 2.88 4.09 26.16
C ALA A 43 4.13 3.98 25.26
N PHE A 44 4.29 4.88 24.29
CA PHE A 44 5.32 4.79 23.25
C PHE A 44 6.55 5.63 23.60
N ASP A 45 6.36 6.92 23.91
CA ASP A 45 7.49 7.84 24.10
C ASP A 45 8.17 7.65 25.47
N THR A 46 7.49 7.01 26.44
CA THR A 46 8.03 6.70 27.76
C THR A 46 8.35 5.21 27.95
N ILE A 47 7.33 4.34 27.99
CA ILE A 47 7.50 2.92 28.37
C ILE A 47 8.25 2.15 27.27
N TYR A 48 7.79 2.25 26.02
CA TYR A 48 8.45 1.58 24.91
C TYR A 48 9.85 2.14 24.66
N ALA A 49 10.01 3.46 24.63
CA ALA A 49 11.30 4.11 24.39
C ALA A 49 12.36 3.68 25.40
N GLU A 50 12.01 3.64 26.70
CA GLU A 50 12.93 3.17 27.75
C GLU A 50 13.21 1.67 27.64
N GLY A 51 12.20 0.84 27.36
CA GLY A 51 12.37 -0.60 27.11
C GLY A 51 13.31 -0.88 25.94
N GLN A 52 13.13 -0.19 24.85
CA GLN A 52 13.96 -0.28 23.65
C GLN A 52 15.40 0.22 23.92
N ARG A 53 15.54 1.36 24.61
CA ARG A 53 16.84 1.92 24.99
C ARG A 53 17.65 0.93 25.80
N ARG A 54 17.07 0.32 26.86
CA ARG A 54 17.73 -0.69 27.69
C ARG A 54 18.10 -1.95 26.91
N TYR A 55 17.25 -2.37 25.98
CA TYR A 55 17.55 -3.50 25.10
C TYR A 55 18.75 -3.19 24.20
N VAL A 56 18.77 -2.02 23.54
CA VAL A 56 19.88 -1.59 22.69
C VAL A 56 21.18 -1.44 23.49
N GLU A 57 21.11 -0.91 24.71
CA GLU A 57 22.28 -0.81 25.62
C GLU A 57 22.85 -2.17 26.03
N SER A 58 22.02 -3.20 26.09
CA SER A 58 22.46 -4.58 26.37
C SER A 58 23.22 -5.24 25.21
N LEU A 59 23.13 -4.69 23.99
CA LEU A 59 23.81 -5.22 22.81
C LEU A 59 25.28 -4.85 22.76
N SER A 60 26.05 -5.55 21.91
CA SER A 60 27.45 -5.27 21.67
C SER A 60 27.67 -3.83 21.15
N SER A 61 28.86 -3.25 21.41
CA SER A 61 29.23 -1.91 20.90
C SER A 61 29.08 -1.77 19.37
N TYR A 62 29.37 -2.87 18.65
CA TYR A 62 29.22 -2.94 17.20
C TYR A 62 27.75 -2.82 16.77
N ALA A 63 26.85 -3.58 17.39
CA ALA A 63 25.41 -3.52 17.10
C ALA A 63 24.81 -2.14 17.44
N ARG A 64 25.27 -1.50 18.53
CA ARG A 64 24.83 -0.14 18.91
C ARG A 64 25.18 0.93 17.90
N GLN A 65 26.32 0.81 17.18
CA GLN A 65 26.70 1.74 16.11
C GLN A 65 25.71 1.75 14.94
N PHE A 66 25.08 0.61 14.65
CA PHE A 66 24.07 0.50 13.57
C PHE A 66 22.68 0.93 13.99
N LEU A 67 22.32 0.73 15.26
CA LEU A 67 20.96 1.02 15.77
C LEU A 67 20.79 2.47 16.22
N GLY A 68 21.89 3.24 16.34
CA GLY A 68 21.88 4.60 16.83
C GLY A 68 21.73 4.69 18.35
N GLN A 69 22.06 5.85 18.93
CA GLN A 69 21.78 6.18 20.33
C GLN A 69 20.33 6.65 20.42
N MET A 70 19.54 6.03 21.29
CA MET A 70 18.20 6.50 21.60
C MET A 70 18.26 7.51 22.76
N ASP A 71 17.53 8.61 22.62
CA ASP A 71 17.40 9.58 23.69
C ASP A 71 16.70 8.95 24.91
N LYS A 72 17.15 9.31 26.09
CA LYS A 72 16.50 8.88 27.33
C LYS A 72 15.20 9.68 27.48
N PRO A 73 14.02 8.99 27.63
CA PRO A 73 12.80 9.71 27.90
C PRO A 73 12.87 10.48 29.23
N ASP A 74 12.08 11.55 29.36
CA ASP A 74 12.03 12.37 30.57
C ASP A 74 11.24 11.64 31.68
N ILE A 75 11.98 10.77 32.39
CA ILE A 75 11.48 9.98 33.51
C ILE A 75 12.53 9.93 34.62
N ASP A 76 12.08 9.88 35.88
CA ASP A 76 13.00 9.69 37.01
C ASP A 76 13.45 8.23 37.06
N TYR A 77 12.53 7.28 37.02
CA TYR A 77 12.81 5.88 37.16
C TYR A 77 11.69 4.99 36.59
N ILE A 78 12.07 3.88 35.97
CA ILE A 78 11.16 2.80 35.60
C ILE A 78 11.79 1.45 35.89
N ASP A 79 11.00 0.50 36.41
CA ASP A 79 11.46 -0.84 36.79
C ASP A 79 10.45 -1.91 36.33
N GLY A 80 10.89 -3.17 36.27
CA GLY A 80 10.03 -4.29 35.88
C GLY A 80 9.80 -4.44 34.40
N LEU A 81 10.47 -3.66 33.51
CA LEU A 81 10.32 -3.76 32.06
C LEU A 81 10.85 -5.09 31.53
N SER A 82 10.06 -5.73 30.68
CA SER A 82 10.48 -6.79 29.75
C SER A 82 10.97 -6.21 28.42
N PRO A 83 11.65 -7.00 27.57
CA PRO A 83 11.90 -6.59 26.18
C PRO A 83 10.61 -6.11 25.53
N ALA A 84 10.63 -4.90 24.96
CA ALA A 84 9.42 -4.26 24.46
C ALA A 84 9.34 -4.34 22.92
N ILE A 85 8.16 -4.65 22.41
CA ILE A 85 7.83 -4.66 20.97
C ILE A 85 6.66 -3.71 20.75
N SER A 86 6.85 -2.74 19.84
CA SER A 86 5.81 -1.82 19.42
C SER A 86 5.15 -2.26 18.12
N ILE A 87 3.83 -2.16 18.08
CA ILE A 87 3.01 -2.39 16.88
C ILE A 87 2.18 -1.13 16.64
N ASP A 88 2.80 -0.16 15.97
CA ASP A 88 2.21 1.13 15.64
C ASP A 88 1.44 1.12 14.29
N GLN A 89 0.62 2.16 14.08
CA GLN A 89 -0.19 2.32 12.89
C GLN A 89 0.58 2.95 11.70
N LYS A 90 1.68 3.67 11.96
CA LYS A 90 2.25 4.69 11.05
C LYS A 90 3.00 4.18 9.81
N THR A 91 3.23 2.89 9.61
CA THR A 91 4.12 2.43 8.53
C THR A 91 3.49 1.41 7.60
N THR A 92 2.73 1.87 6.61
CA THR A 92 2.55 1.07 5.39
C THR A 92 3.84 1.15 4.57
N SER A 93 4.41 -0.01 4.22
CA SER A 93 5.57 -0.06 3.34
C SER A 93 5.21 0.56 1.99
N ARG A 94 5.91 1.64 1.60
CA ARG A 94 5.75 2.25 0.27
C ARG A 94 6.51 1.50 -0.82
N ASN A 95 7.18 0.40 -0.47
CA ASN A 95 7.92 -0.39 -1.44
C ASN A 95 6.94 -1.19 -2.32
N PRO A 96 6.87 -0.95 -3.64
CA PRO A 96 5.92 -1.61 -4.54
C PRO A 96 6.20 -3.12 -4.68
N ARG A 97 7.37 -3.59 -4.24
CA ARG A 97 7.73 -5.01 -4.23
C ARG A 97 7.22 -5.76 -3.01
N SER A 98 6.86 -5.05 -1.92
CA SER A 98 6.33 -5.69 -0.72
C SER A 98 4.90 -6.16 -0.94
N THR A 99 4.63 -7.43 -0.62
CA THR A 99 3.30 -8.04 -0.65
C THR A 99 2.93 -8.59 0.72
N VAL A 100 1.65 -8.90 0.96
CA VAL A 100 1.21 -9.58 2.18
C VAL A 100 2.05 -10.83 2.42
N GLY A 101 2.25 -11.67 1.40
CA GLY A 101 3.05 -12.89 1.51
C GLY A 101 4.51 -12.66 1.91
N THR A 102 5.15 -11.58 1.45
CA THR A 102 6.54 -11.26 1.82
C THR A 102 6.66 -10.63 3.20
N VAL A 103 5.71 -9.79 3.61
CA VAL A 103 5.71 -9.17 4.94
C VAL A 103 5.42 -10.20 6.04
N THR A 104 4.61 -11.22 5.76
CA THR A 104 4.30 -12.33 6.67
C THR A 104 5.32 -13.46 6.62
N GLU A 105 6.34 -13.35 5.75
CA GLU A 105 7.33 -14.39 5.46
C GLU A 105 6.76 -15.70 4.89
N ILE A 106 5.44 -15.80 4.68
CA ILE A 106 4.79 -16.99 4.12
C ILE A 106 5.35 -17.30 2.73
N TYR A 107 5.63 -16.25 1.95
CA TYR A 107 6.19 -16.38 0.60
C TYR A 107 7.57 -17.04 0.60
N ASP A 108 8.38 -16.88 1.63
CA ASP A 108 9.70 -17.52 1.75
C ASP A 108 9.56 -19.04 1.96
N TYR A 109 8.56 -19.45 2.74
CA TYR A 109 8.22 -20.88 2.87
C TYR A 109 7.64 -21.45 1.57
N PHE A 110 6.84 -20.68 0.82
CA PHE A 110 6.39 -21.13 -0.51
C PHE A 110 7.55 -21.33 -1.47
N ARG A 111 8.49 -20.39 -1.52
CA ARG A 111 9.70 -20.53 -2.36
C ARG A 111 10.48 -21.81 -2.03
N LEU A 112 10.61 -22.12 -0.74
CA LEU A 112 11.27 -23.33 -0.29
C LEU A 112 10.47 -24.59 -0.68
N LEU A 113 9.15 -24.58 -0.47
CA LEU A 113 8.26 -25.70 -0.79
C LEU A 113 8.30 -26.01 -2.29
N PHE A 114 8.07 -24.99 -3.14
CA PHE A 114 8.07 -25.15 -4.60
C PHE A 114 9.41 -25.57 -5.17
N ALA A 115 10.52 -25.14 -4.55
CA ALA A 115 11.86 -25.58 -4.96
C ALA A 115 12.14 -27.05 -4.57
N ARG A 116 11.50 -27.60 -3.52
CA ARG A 116 11.79 -28.93 -2.99
C ARG A 116 10.87 -30.03 -3.52
N ILE A 117 9.58 -29.75 -3.65
CA ILE A 117 8.57 -30.73 -4.09
C ILE A 117 7.82 -30.29 -5.35
N GLY A 118 8.19 -29.17 -5.96
CA GLY A 118 7.54 -28.66 -7.17
C GLY A 118 7.77 -29.53 -8.39
N VAL A 119 6.70 -29.86 -9.10
CA VAL A 119 6.75 -30.58 -10.37
C VAL A 119 6.93 -29.58 -11.51
N MET A 120 8.00 -29.74 -12.28
CA MET A 120 8.33 -28.84 -13.39
C MET A 120 7.54 -29.22 -14.65
N HIS A 121 6.97 -28.24 -15.32
CA HIS A 121 6.27 -28.39 -16.59
C HIS A 121 6.94 -27.53 -17.67
N CYS A 122 6.76 -27.94 -18.91
CA CYS A 122 7.23 -27.16 -20.05
C CYS A 122 6.35 -25.91 -20.22
N PRO A 123 6.93 -24.68 -20.23
CA PRO A 123 6.15 -23.46 -20.37
C PRO A 123 5.43 -23.31 -21.71
N LYS A 124 5.80 -24.11 -22.74
CA LYS A 124 5.14 -24.10 -24.05
C LYS A 124 4.05 -25.18 -24.21
N CYS A 125 4.37 -26.43 -23.86
CA CYS A 125 3.45 -27.56 -24.10
C CYS A 125 2.79 -28.15 -22.84
N GLY A 126 3.17 -27.69 -21.63
CA GLY A 126 2.58 -28.12 -20.36
C GLY A 126 3.00 -29.53 -19.89
N LYS A 127 3.80 -30.28 -20.67
CA LYS A 127 4.23 -31.63 -20.27
C LYS A 127 5.21 -31.57 -19.11
N VAL A 128 5.12 -32.56 -18.21
CA VAL A 128 6.04 -32.73 -17.08
C VAL A 128 7.48 -32.91 -17.59
N ILE A 129 8.40 -32.18 -16.96
CA ILE A 129 9.84 -32.27 -17.20
C ILE A 129 10.46 -32.92 -15.97
N SER A 130 11.12 -34.08 -16.19
CA SER A 130 11.88 -34.79 -15.17
C SER A 130 13.34 -34.97 -15.61
N GLN A 131 14.24 -35.02 -14.65
CA GLN A 131 15.60 -35.47 -14.89
C GLN A 131 15.57 -36.95 -15.24
N GLN A 132 16.44 -37.37 -16.17
CA GLN A 132 16.69 -38.79 -16.43
C GLN A 132 17.95 -39.22 -15.68
N SER A 133 17.85 -40.25 -14.85
CA SER A 133 19.03 -40.87 -14.29
C SER A 133 19.85 -41.61 -15.38
N ILE A 134 21.14 -41.81 -15.14
CA ILE A 134 21.97 -42.57 -16.08
C ILE A 134 21.40 -43.99 -16.27
N ASP A 135 20.92 -44.61 -15.18
CA ASP A 135 20.33 -45.94 -15.22
C ASP A 135 19.08 -45.97 -16.11
N GLU A 136 18.15 -44.98 -15.96
CA GLU A 136 16.99 -44.89 -16.85
C GLU A 136 17.34 -44.65 -18.32
N ILE A 137 18.43 -43.92 -18.60
CA ILE A 137 18.92 -43.71 -19.96
C ILE A 137 19.44 -45.02 -20.53
N VAL A 138 20.26 -45.75 -19.73
CA VAL A 138 20.80 -47.06 -20.09
C VAL A 138 19.70 -48.08 -20.33
N ASP A 139 18.70 -48.15 -19.43
CA ASP A 139 17.58 -49.09 -19.59
C ASP A 139 16.80 -48.82 -20.88
N LYS A 140 16.59 -47.53 -21.24
CA LYS A 140 15.94 -47.15 -22.51
C LYS A 140 16.76 -47.52 -23.74
N ILE A 141 18.09 -47.40 -23.65
CA ILE A 141 18.99 -47.85 -24.74
C ILE A 141 18.93 -49.37 -24.86
N MET A 142 18.99 -50.09 -23.75
CA MET A 142 18.91 -51.56 -23.74
C MET A 142 17.56 -52.09 -24.24
N ALA A 143 16.45 -51.37 -23.95
CA ALA A 143 15.09 -51.69 -24.43
C ALA A 143 14.93 -51.54 -25.95
N THR A 144 15.88 -51.00 -26.70
CA THR A 144 15.80 -50.92 -28.18
C THR A 144 15.91 -52.30 -28.88
N GLY A 145 16.29 -53.34 -28.16
CA GLY A 145 16.31 -54.73 -28.61
C GLY A 145 17.72 -55.26 -28.92
N GLU A 146 17.90 -56.53 -28.66
CA GLU A 146 19.20 -57.18 -28.89
C GLU A 146 19.62 -57.19 -30.37
N GLY A 147 20.88 -56.94 -30.67
CA GLY A 147 21.40 -56.81 -32.02
C GLY A 147 21.30 -55.38 -32.62
N THR A 148 20.58 -54.46 -32.01
CA THR A 148 20.43 -53.13 -32.51
C THR A 148 21.77 -52.36 -32.45
N LYS A 149 22.24 -51.88 -33.61
CA LYS A 149 23.44 -51.06 -33.70
C LYS A 149 23.11 -49.60 -33.51
N LEU A 150 23.82 -48.91 -32.63
CA LEU A 150 23.65 -47.51 -32.33
C LEU A 150 24.94 -46.76 -32.12
N GLN A 151 24.89 -45.47 -32.18
CA GLN A 151 25.98 -44.54 -31.87
C GLN A 151 25.55 -43.63 -30.73
N ILE A 152 26.44 -43.45 -29.74
CA ILE A 152 26.25 -42.51 -28.66
C ILE A 152 27.00 -41.24 -28.99
N LEU A 153 26.31 -40.11 -29.07
CA LEU A 153 26.87 -38.82 -29.43
C LEU A 153 26.68 -37.81 -28.31
N ALA A 154 27.65 -36.90 -28.18
CA ALA A 154 27.61 -35.77 -27.27
C ALA A 154 27.43 -34.48 -28.09
N PRO A 155 26.32 -33.77 -27.97
CA PRO A 155 26.11 -32.50 -28.67
C PRO A 155 26.89 -31.38 -27.97
N VAL A 156 27.93 -30.87 -28.62
CA VAL A 156 28.79 -29.81 -28.06
C VAL A 156 28.37 -28.43 -28.57
N LEU A 157 27.78 -28.37 -29.75
CA LEU A 157 27.38 -27.11 -30.36
C LEU A 157 26.12 -27.31 -31.17
N ARG A 158 25.13 -26.39 -30.98
CA ARG A 158 23.85 -26.41 -31.74
C ARG A 158 23.59 -25.04 -32.35
N GLU A 159 23.40 -24.99 -33.65
CA GLU A 159 23.01 -23.82 -34.46
C GLU A 159 23.80 -22.54 -34.15
N LYS A 160 25.10 -22.60 -33.96
CA LYS A 160 25.97 -21.44 -33.74
C LYS A 160 26.83 -21.13 -34.95
N LYS A 161 26.98 -19.84 -35.28
CA LYS A 161 27.87 -19.34 -36.32
C LYS A 161 29.32 -19.40 -35.88
N GLY A 162 30.24 -19.73 -36.76
CA GLY A 162 31.67 -19.74 -36.53
C GLY A 162 32.38 -20.94 -37.12
N THR A 163 33.69 -20.88 -37.21
CA THR A 163 34.55 -22.00 -37.71
C THR A 163 34.78 -23.10 -36.70
N HIS A 164 34.52 -22.88 -35.43
CA HIS A 164 34.55 -23.79 -34.29
C HIS A 164 35.80 -24.69 -34.17
N LYS A 165 36.97 -24.27 -34.71
CA LYS A 165 38.24 -25.04 -34.71
C LYS A 165 38.67 -25.54 -33.33
N LYS A 166 38.47 -24.72 -32.29
CA LYS A 166 38.75 -25.10 -30.90
C LYS A 166 37.96 -26.31 -30.41
N VAL A 167 36.71 -26.50 -30.88
CA VAL A 167 35.87 -27.64 -30.51
C VAL A 167 36.47 -28.93 -31.02
N PHE A 168 36.90 -28.94 -32.28
CA PHE A 168 37.57 -30.10 -32.89
C PHE A 168 38.93 -30.41 -32.27
N GLU A 169 39.74 -29.36 -31.97
CA GLU A 169 41.03 -29.53 -31.26
C GLU A 169 40.85 -30.14 -29.88
N ASN A 170 39.85 -29.68 -29.11
CA ASN A 170 39.57 -30.24 -27.78
C ASN A 170 39.09 -31.68 -27.88
N ALA A 171 38.23 -32.00 -28.85
CA ALA A 171 37.77 -33.37 -29.08
C ALA A 171 38.92 -34.30 -29.43
N LYS A 172 39.85 -33.87 -30.31
CA LYS A 172 41.10 -34.63 -30.66
C LYS A 172 41.97 -34.87 -29.41
N LYS A 173 42.18 -33.85 -28.60
CA LYS A 173 42.98 -33.97 -27.35
C LYS A 173 42.39 -34.97 -26.37
N ASN A 174 41.06 -35.08 -26.33
CA ASN A 174 40.33 -36.05 -25.46
C ASN A 174 40.24 -37.46 -26.09
N GLY A 175 40.89 -37.69 -27.25
CA GLY A 175 40.98 -39.02 -27.87
C GLY A 175 39.79 -39.40 -28.73
N PHE A 176 38.87 -38.49 -29.04
CA PHE A 176 37.76 -38.81 -29.95
C PHE A 176 38.24 -38.77 -31.42
N VAL A 177 37.68 -39.66 -32.25
CA VAL A 177 38.10 -39.86 -33.63
C VAL A 177 37.11 -39.23 -34.62
N ARG A 178 35.82 -39.10 -34.25
CA ARG A 178 34.76 -38.71 -35.18
C ARG A 178 33.79 -37.69 -34.55
N ALA A 179 33.26 -36.84 -35.38
CA ALA A 179 32.16 -35.93 -35.04
C ALA A 179 31.08 -35.97 -36.14
N ARG A 180 29.83 -35.79 -35.75
CA ARG A 180 28.75 -35.53 -36.69
C ARG A 180 28.60 -33.99 -36.80
N VAL A 181 28.83 -33.49 -37.99
CA VAL A 181 28.79 -32.06 -38.32
C VAL A 181 27.64 -31.84 -39.32
N ASP A 182 26.63 -31.06 -38.92
CA ASP A 182 25.45 -30.76 -39.73
C ASP A 182 24.75 -32.03 -40.29
N GLY A 183 24.74 -33.10 -39.49
CA GLY A 183 24.14 -34.39 -39.82
C GLY A 183 25.08 -35.39 -40.48
N GLU A 184 26.28 -34.99 -40.97
CA GLU A 184 27.27 -35.89 -41.60
C GLU A 184 28.39 -36.27 -40.64
N ILE A 185 28.77 -37.58 -40.65
CA ILE A 185 29.86 -38.05 -39.81
C ILE A 185 31.20 -37.77 -40.54
N ARG A 186 32.08 -37.03 -39.90
CA ARG A 186 33.42 -36.67 -40.39
C ARG A 186 34.48 -37.17 -39.44
N ASP A 187 35.64 -37.50 -40.01
CA ASP A 187 36.82 -37.86 -39.20
C ASP A 187 37.43 -36.58 -38.64
N LEU A 188 37.71 -36.56 -37.32
CA LEU A 188 38.30 -35.40 -36.70
C LEU A 188 39.75 -35.14 -37.13
N TYR A 189 40.47 -36.16 -37.64
CA TYR A 189 41.84 -36.01 -38.16
C TYR A 189 41.91 -35.44 -39.57
N GLU A 190 40.79 -35.35 -40.30
CA GLU A 190 40.71 -34.62 -41.55
C GLU A 190 40.56 -33.11 -41.28
N ASP A 191 40.88 -32.26 -42.27
CA ASP A 191 40.68 -30.81 -42.18
C ASP A 191 39.21 -30.51 -42.35
N ILE A 192 38.54 -30.11 -41.25
CA ILE A 192 37.13 -29.69 -41.22
C ILE A 192 37.11 -28.17 -41.28
N ASP A 193 36.83 -27.61 -42.47
CA ASP A 193 36.64 -26.16 -42.64
C ASP A 193 35.17 -25.84 -42.69
N LEU A 194 34.72 -24.98 -41.77
CA LEU A 194 33.31 -24.56 -41.63
C LEU A 194 33.15 -23.09 -41.97
N ASP A 195 32.08 -22.76 -42.69
CA ASP A 195 31.75 -21.36 -43.03
C ASP A 195 31.41 -20.55 -41.78
N LYS A 196 32.14 -19.45 -41.57
CA LYS A 196 31.99 -18.57 -40.42
C LYS A 196 30.59 -17.95 -40.32
N ASN A 197 29.86 -17.79 -41.42
CA ASN A 197 28.57 -17.10 -41.51
C ASN A 197 27.37 -18.05 -41.41
N THR A 198 27.61 -19.35 -41.58
CA THR A 198 26.56 -20.39 -41.48
C THR A 198 26.44 -20.90 -40.05
N ARG A 199 25.26 -21.36 -39.68
CA ARG A 199 24.99 -21.99 -38.37
C ARG A 199 25.34 -23.46 -38.47
N HIS A 200 26.15 -23.94 -37.51
CA HIS A 200 26.63 -25.32 -37.48
C HIS A 200 26.14 -26.02 -36.20
N THR A 201 25.90 -27.34 -36.36
CA THR A 201 25.61 -28.24 -35.24
C THR A 201 26.73 -29.28 -35.22
N ILE A 202 27.43 -29.43 -34.07
CA ILE A 202 28.57 -30.34 -33.89
C ILE A 202 28.29 -31.27 -32.72
N GLU A 203 28.36 -32.55 -32.98
CA GLU A 203 28.14 -33.63 -32.03
C GLU A 203 29.33 -34.59 -32.09
N ILE A 204 29.95 -34.85 -30.92
CA ILE A 204 31.09 -35.77 -30.83
C ILE A 204 30.57 -37.21 -30.76
N VAL A 205 31.06 -38.10 -31.60
CA VAL A 205 30.76 -39.57 -31.53
C VAL A 205 31.60 -40.18 -30.40
N VAL A 206 30.92 -40.49 -29.29
CA VAL A 206 31.56 -41.06 -28.11
C VAL A 206 31.82 -42.56 -28.28
N ASP A 207 30.80 -43.32 -28.68
CA ASP A 207 30.93 -44.76 -28.89
C ASP A 207 29.99 -45.29 -29.99
N ARG A 208 30.37 -46.44 -30.56
CA ARG A 208 29.59 -47.24 -31.52
C ARG A 208 29.44 -48.64 -31.00
N LEU A 209 28.24 -49.05 -30.71
CA LEU A 209 28.00 -50.34 -30.08
C LEU A 209 26.75 -51.02 -30.64
N ALA A 210 26.64 -52.32 -30.40
CA ALA A 210 25.45 -53.08 -30.67
C ALA A 210 24.92 -53.65 -29.36
N VAL A 211 23.61 -53.50 -29.12
CA VAL A 211 22.96 -53.97 -27.89
C VAL A 211 23.08 -55.48 -27.80
N LYS A 212 23.72 -56.01 -26.74
CA LYS A 212 23.89 -57.44 -26.44
C LYS A 212 23.83 -57.62 -24.92
N ASP A 213 23.58 -58.88 -24.52
CA ASP A 213 23.74 -59.22 -23.10
C ASP A 213 25.17 -58.97 -22.62
N GLY A 214 25.32 -58.39 -21.40
CA GLY A 214 26.62 -58.10 -20.77
C GLY A 214 27.30 -56.79 -21.18
N ILE A 215 26.68 -55.94 -22.07
CA ILE A 215 27.27 -54.67 -22.53
C ILE A 215 26.89 -53.50 -21.64
N MET A 216 26.04 -53.68 -20.60
CA MET A 216 25.46 -52.65 -19.78
C MET A 216 26.50 -51.68 -19.19
N SER A 217 27.61 -52.19 -18.63
CA SER A 217 28.68 -51.36 -18.09
C SER A 217 29.29 -50.42 -19.15
N ARG A 218 29.55 -50.93 -20.37
CA ARG A 218 30.10 -50.11 -21.46
C ARG A 218 29.10 -49.03 -21.92
N VAL A 219 27.79 -49.35 -21.97
CA VAL A 219 26.74 -48.37 -22.30
C VAL A 219 26.69 -47.31 -21.24
N THR A 220 26.79 -47.69 -19.96
CA THR A 220 26.80 -46.72 -18.83
C THR A 220 27.98 -45.77 -18.94
N ASP A 221 29.21 -46.30 -19.17
CA ASP A 221 30.44 -45.48 -19.30
C ASP A 221 30.36 -44.54 -20.51
N SER A 222 29.82 -45.01 -21.64
CA SER A 222 29.66 -44.23 -22.86
C SER A 222 28.60 -43.14 -22.71
N VAL A 223 27.48 -43.44 -22.04
CA VAL A 223 26.42 -42.47 -21.72
C VAL A 223 26.94 -41.42 -20.76
N GLN A 224 27.64 -41.81 -19.70
CA GLN A 224 28.23 -40.88 -18.74
C GLN A 224 29.22 -39.94 -19.43
N THR A 225 30.13 -40.46 -20.24
CA THR A 225 31.07 -39.66 -21.04
C THR A 225 30.32 -38.69 -21.99
N ALA A 226 29.28 -39.17 -22.65
CA ALA A 226 28.48 -38.32 -23.55
C ALA A 226 27.78 -37.21 -22.83
N LEU A 227 27.21 -37.45 -21.63
CA LEU A 227 26.57 -36.45 -20.79
C LEU A 227 27.55 -35.41 -20.28
N GLU A 228 28.75 -35.81 -19.87
CA GLU A 228 29.83 -34.88 -19.41
C GLU A 228 30.26 -33.93 -20.53
N ILE A 229 30.52 -34.47 -21.74
CA ILE A 229 30.93 -33.68 -22.90
C ILE A 229 29.81 -32.83 -23.46
N GLY A 230 28.60 -33.39 -23.52
CA GLY A 230 27.38 -32.72 -24.04
C GLY A 230 26.70 -31.77 -23.06
N GLY A 231 27.31 -31.48 -21.88
CA GLY A 231 26.74 -30.59 -20.87
C GLY A 231 25.39 -31.08 -20.33
N GLY A 232 25.30 -32.41 -20.07
CA GLY A 232 24.09 -33.08 -19.56
C GLY A 232 23.16 -33.62 -20.66
N ILE A 233 23.55 -33.56 -21.93
CA ILE A 233 22.77 -34.05 -23.07
C ILE A 233 23.53 -35.16 -23.79
N ALA A 234 22.90 -36.28 -24.07
CA ALA A 234 23.41 -37.36 -24.88
C ALA A 234 22.39 -37.76 -25.96
N LEU A 235 22.88 -38.22 -27.11
CA LEU A 235 22.03 -38.74 -28.20
C LEU A 235 22.42 -40.20 -28.46
N ALA A 236 21.42 -41.05 -28.68
CA ALA A 236 21.63 -42.35 -29.26
C ALA A 236 20.98 -42.41 -30.64
N VAL A 237 21.80 -42.58 -31.67
CA VAL A 237 21.38 -42.65 -33.07
C VAL A 237 21.39 -44.10 -33.49
N LEU A 238 20.23 -44.64 -33.85
CA LEU A 238 20.06 -46.01 -34.30
C LEU A 238 20.34 -46.11 -35.82
N THR A 239 20.70 -47.31 -36.29
CA THR A 239 20.97 -47.53 -37.71
C THR A 239 19.74 -47.41 -38.61
N ASP A 240 18.54 -47.40 -38.06
CA ASP A 240 17.27 -47.15 -38.76
C ASP A 240 16.95 -45.66 -38.91
N GLY A 241 17.85 -44.78 -38.44
CA GLY A 241 17.68 -43.33 -38.51
C GLY A 241 16.92 -42.72 -37.33
N ARG A 242 16.41 -43.50 -36.37
CA ARG A 242 15.78 -42.97 -35.16
C ARG A 242 16.84 -42.37 -34.22
N GLU A 243 16.53 -41.19 -33.70
CA GLU A 243 17.36 -40.54 -32.70
C GLU A 243 16.64 -40.53 -31.34
N LEU A 244 17.30 -41.00 -30.30
CA LEU A 244 16.85 -40.91 -28.92
C LEU A 244 17.68 -39.81 -28.25
N VAL A 245 17.01 -38.75 -27.85
CA VAL A 245 17.62 -37.65 -27.09
C VAL A 245 17.44 -37.87 -25.62
N PHE A 246 18.53 -37.89 -24.90
CA PHE A 246 18.56 -38.04 -23.44
C PHE A 246 19.08 -36.75 -22.83
N ASN A 247 18.52 -36.38 -21.70
CA ASN A 247 18.93 -35.17 -21.00
C ASN A 247 18.91 -35.39 -19.50
N GLN A 248 20.05 -35.24 -18.89
CA GLN A 248 20.24 -35.29 -17.45
C GLN A 248 19.79 -33.97 -16.79
N ASN A 249 19.70 -32.88 -17.59
CA ASN A 249 19.14 -31.61 -17.17
C ASN A 249 17.61 -31.58 -17.36
N PHE A 250 16.94 -30.66 -16.68
CA PHE A 250 15.50 -30.46 -16.85
C PHE A 250 15.18 -29.91 -18.26
N ALA A 251 14.81 -30.73 -19.20
CA ALA A 251 14.49 -30.30 -20.56
C ALA A 251 13.24 -30.98 -21.12
N CYS A 252 12.45 -30.21 -21.89
CA CYS A 252 11.31 -30.72 -22.61
C CYS A 252 11.76 -31.42 -23.90
N ARG A 253 11.35 -32.69 -24.07
CA ARG A 253 11.72 -33.49 -25.27
C ARG A 253 11.10 -32.91 -26.55
N ASP A 254 9.88 -32.37 -26.49
CA ASP A 254 9.15 -31.94 -27.68
C ASP A 254 9.51 -30.49 -28.08
N CYS A 255 9.75 -29.64 -27.10
CA CYS A 255 9.97 -28.21 -27.36
C CYS A 255 11.45 -27.79 -27.34
N GLY A 256 12.36 -28.69 -26.91
CA GLY A 256 13.79 -28.40 -26.82
C GLY A 256 14.17 -27.35 -25.78
N ILE A 257 13.26 -26.95 -24.90
CA ILE A 257 13.51 -25.97 -23.83
C ILE A 257 14.21 -26.69 -22.69
N SER A 258 15.39 -26.19 -22.31
CA SER A 258 16.11 -26.61 -21.10
C SER A 258 15.84 -25.62 -19.98
N LEU A 259 15.49 -26.14 -18.81
CA LEU A 259 15.29 -25.37 -17.59
C LEU A 259 16.49 -25.61 -16.65
N GLU A 260 16.88 -24.58 -15.93
CA GLU A 260 17.85 -24.70 -14.84
C GLU A 260 17.20 -25.37 -13.62
N GLU A 261 18.00 -25.95 -12.75
CA GLU A 261 17.52 -26.49 -11.48
C GLU A 261 16.85 -25.39 -10.66
N MET A 262 15.64 -25.66 -10.16
CA MET A 262 14.84 -24.70 -9.41
C MET A 262 15.35 -24.58 -7.98
N THR A 263 15.93 -23.44 -7.68
CA THR A 263 16.35 -23.06 -6.32
C THR A 263 15.30 -22.15 -5.67
N PRO A 264 15.28 -21.97 -4.34
CA PRO A 264 14.38 -20.99 -3.71
C PRO A 264 14.56 -19.56 -4.23
N ARG A 265 15.74 -19.20 -4.77
CA ARG A 265 16.00 -17.90 -5.40
C ARG A 265 15.29 -17.75 -6.74
N SER A 266 15.05 -18.84 -7.46
CA SER A 266 14.33 -18.84 -8.74
C SER A 266 12.88 -18.37 -8.57
N PHE A 267 12.26 -18.64 -7.42
CA PHE A 267 10.88 -18.22 -7.10
C PHE A 267 10.81 -16.81 -6.49
N SER A 268 11.90 -16.07 -6.39
CA SER A 268 11.90 -14.72 -5.87
C SER A 268 11.70 -13.67 -6.97
N PHE A 269 10.63 -12.92 -6.93
CA PHE A 269 10.41 -11.79 -7.83
C PHE A 269 11.30 -10.57 -7.49
N ASN A 270 12.02 -10.59 -6.35
CA ASN A 270 13.05 -9.60 -6.00
C ASN A 270 14.44 -9.98 -6.51
N SER A 271 14.60 -11.18 -7.04
CA SER A 271 15.86 -11.68 -7.61
C SER A 271 15.82 -11.58 -9.14
N PRO A 272 16.88 -11.11 -9.81
CA PRO A 272 16.94 -11.09 -11.28
C PRO A 272 16.77 -12.46 -11.94
N ILE A 273 17.02 -13.56 -11.20
CA ILE A 273 16.87 -14.94 -11.68
C ILE A 273 15.40 -15.27 -11.91
N GLY A 274 14.51 -14.93 -10.94
CA GLY A 274 13.09 -15.29 -10.97
C GLY A 274 12.18 -14.20 -11.50
N ALA A 275 12.58 -12.94 -11.39
CA ALA A 275 11.77 -11.78 -11.77
C ALA A 275 11.44 -11.74 -13.26
N CYS A 276 10.21 -11.37 -13.60
CA CYS A 276 9.83 -11.03 -14.97
C CYS A 276 10.78 -9.96 -15.54
N ARG A 277 11.32 -10.20 -16.73
CA ARG A 277 12.33 -9.33 -17.35
C ARG A 277 11.78 -7.95 -17.70
N GLU A 278 10.53 -7.85 -18.07
CA GLU A 278 9.88 -6.61 -18.50
C GLU A 278 9.57 -5.67 -17.34
N CYS A 279 8.87 -6.17 -16.31
CA CYS A 279 8.51 -5.36 -15.14
C CYS A 279 9.50 -5.47 -13.97
N SER A 280 10.62 -6.20 -14.13
CA SER A 280 11.61 -6.40 -13.06
C SER A 280 11.01 -6.87 -11.74
N GLY A 281 9.96 -7.70 -11.80
CA GLY A 281 9.28 -8.28 -10.64
C GLY A 281 8.22 -7.39 -9.98
N LEU A 282 7.87 -6.24 -10.60
CA LEU A 282 6.82 -5.35 -10.08
C LEU A 282 5.40 -5.85 -10.37
N GLY A 283 5.22 -6.59 -11.48
CA GLY A 283 3.92 -7.05 -11.95
C GLY A 283 3.12 -5.99 -12.71
N MET A 284 3.51 -4.74 -12.60
CA MET A 284 2.88 -3.58 -13.24
C MET A 284 3.94 -2.73 -13.92
N LEU A 285 3.52 -1.95 -14.90
CA LEU A 285 4.31 -0.93 -15.59
C LEU A 285 3.61 0.41 -15.39
N MET A 286 4.35 1.41 -14.95
CA MET A 286 3.84 2.78 -14.83
C MET A 286 3.93 3.41 -16.22
N GLU A 287 2.80 3.62 -16.88
CA GLU A 287 2.72 4.15 -18.23
C GLU A 287 1.80 5.36 -18.28
N ILE A 288 2.08 6.27 -19.24
CA ILE A 288 1.22 7.42 -19.46
C ILE A 288 -0.12 6.92 -20.00
N ASP A 289 -1.20 7.24 -19.30
CA ASP A 289 -2.56 6.82 -19.66
C ASP A 289 -3.15 7.78 -20.69
N PRO A 290 -3.50 7.31 -21.89
CA PRO A 290 -4.11 8.13 -22.94
C PRO A 290 -5.37 8.87 -22.46
N GLU A 291 -6.16 8.25 -21.61
CA GLU A 291 -7.39 8.83 -21.06
C GLU A 291 -7.11 10.01 -20.10
N LEU A 292 -5.96 10.00 -19.41
CA LEU A 292 -5.54 11.10 -18.55
C LEU A 292 -4.88 12.25 -19.33
N VAL A 293 -4.33 11.96 -20.52
CA VAL A 293 -3.79 12.97 -21.45
C VAL A 293 -4.91 13.81 -22.05
N ILE A 294 -6.05 13.20 -22.32
CA ILE A 294 -7.24 13.88 -22.83
C ILE A 294 -7.98 14.54 -21.66
N ALA A 295 -7.94 15.88 -21.59
CA ALA A 295 -8.56 16.64 -20.52
C ALA A 295 -10.10 16.64 -20.61
N ASP A 296 -10.65 16.78 -21.82
CA ASP A 296 -12.09 16.81 -22.07
C ASP A 296 -12.39 16.33 -23.50
N LYS A 297 -13.07 15.19 -23.61
CA LYS A 297 -13.45 14.59 -24.90
C LYS A 297 -14.49 15.41 -25.68
N ASN A 298 -15.24 16.27 -25.01
CA ASN A 298 -16.23 17.13 -25.67
C ASN A 298 -15.62 18.39 -26.30
N LYS A 299 -14.36 18.69 -25.96
CA LYS A 299 -13.61 19.78 -26.59
C LYS A 299 -12.79 19.27 -27.76
N SER A 300 -12.50 20.19 -28.68
CA SER A 300 -11.60 19.93 -29.80
C SER A 300 -10.13 20.03 -29.38
N LEU A 301 -9.20 19.62 -30.25
CA LEU A 301 -7.76 19.78 -30.01
C LEU A 301 -7.39 21.25 -29.81
N TYR A 302 -7.91 22.17 -30.62
CA TYR A 302 -7.71 23.62 -30.47
C TYR A 302 -8.53 24.22 -29.32
N GLY A 303 -9.63 23.61 -28.94
CA GLY A 303 -10.50 24.03 -27.81
C GLY A 303 -9.99 23.62 -26.44
N GLY A 304 -8.78 23.06 -26.33
CA GLY A 304 -8.20 22.65 -25.04
C GLY A 304 -8.64 21.24 -24.60
N GLY A 305 -8.97 20.36 -25.53
CA GLY A 305 -9.26 18.97 -25.25
C GLY A 305 -8.03 18.19 -24.75
N ILE A 306 -6.80 18.67 -25.02
CA ILE A 306 -5.53 18.20 -24.47
C ILE A 306 -4.86 19.35 -23.71
N ASP A 307 -4.56 19.14 -22.45
CA ASP A 307 -3.91 20.14 -21.57
C ASP A 307 -2.83 19.46 -20.74
N VAL A 308 -1.68 19.19 -21.39
CA VAL A 308 -0.55 18.52 -20.74
C VAL A 308 0.76 19.29 -20.97
N CYS A 309 1.75 19.02 -20.13
CA CYS A 309 3.06 19.69 -20.19
C CYS A 309 3.66 19.67 -21.60
N GLY A 310 3.97 20.87 -22.13
CA GLY A 310 4.53 21.07 -23.47
C GLY A 310 3.54 21.06 -24.63
N TRP A 311 2.24 20.83 -24.35
CA TRP A 311 1.14 20.80 -25.31
C TRP A 311 -0.04 21.70 -24.90
N LYS A 312 0.12 22.55 -23.88
CA LYS A 312 -0.94 23.47 -23.39
C LYS A 312 -1.32 24.53 -24.43
N SER A 313 -0.39 24.89 -25.30
CA SER A 313 -0.55 25.95 -26.33
C SER A 313 -1.01 25.43 -27.70
N ILE A 314 -1.64 24.24 -27.77
CA ILE A 314 -2.17 23.70 -29.03
C ILE A 314 -3.17 24.68 -29.69
N GLY A 315 -4.00 25.36 -28.91
CA GLY A 315 -4.99 26.33 -29.41
C GLY A 315 -4.42 27.71 -29.74
N GLU A 316 -3.13 27.99 -29.45
CA GLU A 316 -2.49 29.29 -29.71
C GLU A 316 -1.83 29.27 -31.10
N GLU A 317 -2.33 30.08 -32.04
CA GLU A 317 -1.77 30.19 -33.39
C GLU A 317 -0.27 30.50 -33.36
N GLY A 318 0.50 29.79 -34.18
CA GLY A 318 1.94 29.97 -34.29
C GLY A 318 2.77 29.36 -33.16
N SER A 319 2.17 28.78 -32.16
CA SER A 319 2.90 28.02 -31.16
C SER A 319 3.50 26.74 -31.75
N TYR A 320 4.60 26.22 -31.18
CA TYR A 320 5.25 25.01 -31.66
C TYR A 320 4.29 23.78 -31.69
N SER A 321 3.47 23.65 -30.67
CA SER A 321 2.46 22.57 -30.55
C SER A 321 1.32 22.75 -31.58
N HIS A 322 0.88 23.99 -31.82
CA HIS A 322 -0.14 24.30 -32.82
C HIS A 322 0.31 23.91 -34.23
N LEU A 323 1.53 24.33 -34.61
CA LEU A 323 2.08 24.04 -35.94
C LEU A 323 2.20 22.53 -36.23
N TRP A 324 2.53 21.72 -35.21
CA TRP A 324 2.53 20.26 -35.34
C TRP A 324 1.14 19.70 -35.60
N ILE A 325 0.14 20.10 -34.79
CA ILE A 325 -1.24 19.65 -34.99
C ILE A 325 -1.80 20.10 -36.35
N GLU A 326 -1.54 21.33 -36.75
CA GLU A 326 -1.94 21.83 -38.08
C GLU A 326 -1.32 21.00 -39.19
N ALA A 327 -0.02 20.70 -39.10
CA ALA A 327 0.70 19.96 -40.14
C ALA A 327 0.22 18.51 -40.26
N ILE A 328 -0.06 17.81 -39.17
CA ILE A 328 -0.64 16.46 -39.18
C ILE A 328 -2.11 16.49 -39.67
N ALA A 329 -2.89 17.50 -39.23
CA ALA A 329 -4.27 17.67 -39.69
C ALA A 329 -4.34 17.82 -41.20
N LYS A 330 -3.47 18.64 -41.80
CA LYS A 330 -3.36 18.81 -43.25
C LYS A 330 -2.92 17.53 -43.97
N LYS A 331 -1.98 16.77 -43.37
CA LYS A 331 -1.44 15.55 -43.98
C LYS A 331 -2.45 14.40 -43.94
N TYR A 332 -3.14 14.21 -42.83
CA TYR A 332 -4.09 13.11 -42.66
C TYR A 332 -5.55 13.47 -42.89
N GLY A 333 -5.84 14.73 -43.21
CA GLY A 333 -7.17 15.17 -43.68
C GLY A 333 -8.24 15.23 -42.61
N PHE A 334 -7.91 15.69 -41.37
CA PHE A 334 -8.89 15.88 -40.30
C PHE A 334 -8.96 17.35 -39.86
N ASP A 335 -10.09 17.73 -39.23
CA ASP A 335 -10.28 19.09 -38.68
C ASP A 335 -9.99 19.08 -37.15
N PRO A 336 -8.96 19.84 -36.68
CA PRO A 336 -8.64 19.96 -35.28
C PRO A 336 -9.70 20.65 -34.41
N ASN A 337 -10.72 21.26 -35.01
CA ASN A 337 -11.83 21.91 -34.31
C ASN A 337 -12.98 20.95 -33.98
N VAL A 338 -12.96 19.72 -34.49
CA VAL A 338 -13.95 18.69 -34.16
C VAL A 338 -13.69 18.19 -32.73
N PRO A 339 -14.72 17.95 -31.88
CA PRO A 339 -14.57 17.36 -30.57
C PRO A 339 -13.81 16.03 -30.63
N ILE A 340 -12.93 15.81 -29.66
CA ILE A 340 -12.05 14.60 -29.61
C ILE A 340 -12.86 13.31 -29.70
N LYS A 341 -14.05 13.26 -29.05
CA LYS A 341 -14.94 12.09 -29.11
C LYS A 341 -15.41 11.70 -30.50
N ASP A 342 -15.47 12.68 -31.44
CA ASP A 342 -15.97 12.53 -32.80
C ASP A 342 -14.83 12.31 -33.80
N LEU A 343 -13.54 12.40 -33.36
CA LEU A 343 -12.39 12.09 -34.19
C LEU A 343 -12.24 10.59 -34.39
N PRO A 344 -11.86 10.12 -35.59
CA PRO A 344 -11.53 8.71 -35.83
C PRO A 344 -10.42 8.22 -34.93
N LYS A 345 -10.48 6.93 -34.53
CA LYS A 345 -9.51 6.34 -33.60
C LYS A 345 -8.08 6.34 -34.14
N ASP A 346 -7.92 6.05 -35.44
CA ASP A 346 -6.64 6.08 -36.16
C ASP A 346 -5.98 7.47 -36.13
N ILE A 347 -6.76 8.53 -36.27
CA ILE A 347 -6.29 9.90 -36.13
C ILE A 347 -5.85 10.17 -34.69
N MET A 348 -6.65 9.75 -33.70
CA MET A 348 -6.26 9.90 -32.30
C MET A 348 -5.02 9.09 -31.94
N ASP A 349 -4.83 7.91 -32.50
CA ASP A 349 -3.62 7.12 -32.33
C ASP A 349 -2.38 7.84 -32.90
N ILE A 350 -2.50 8.50 -34.07
CA ILE A 350 -1.44 9.34 -34.62
C ILE A 350 -1.14 10.54 -33.70
N VAL A 351 -2.14 11.24 -33.19
CA VAL A 351 -1.96 12.39 -32.31
C VAL A 351 -1.27 11.96 -30.99
N LEU A 352 -1.65 10.82 -30.46
CA LEU A 352 -1.13 10.35 -29.18
C LEU A 352 0.23 9.64 -29.29
N TYR A 353 0.40 8.78 -30.25
CA TYR A 353 1.59 7.91 -30.36
C TYR A 353 2.56 8.29 -31.47
N GLY A 354 2.12 9.17 -32.40
CA GLY A 354 2.92 9.61 -33.55
C GLY A 354 2.74 8.79 -34.80
N SER A 355 3.52 9.09 -35.82
CA SER A 355 3.59 8.34 -37.07
C SER A 355 5.03 8.32 -37.63
N ASP A 356 5.35 7.29 -38.42
CA ASP A 356 6.65 7.16 -39.06
C ASP A 356 6.83 8.07 -40.28
N ASP A 357 5.78 8.73 -40.70
CA ASP A 357 5.78 9.59 -41.86
C ASP A 357 6.38 10.97 -41.58
N ASP A 358 7.28 11.46 -42.43
CA ASP A 358 7.83 12.80 -42.34
C ASP A 358 6.78 13.90 -42.47
N VAL A 359 6.74 14.79 -41.51
CA VAL A 359 5.90 15.98 -41.47
C VAL A 359 6.79 17.22 -41.38
N SER A 360 6.47 18.27 -42.16
CA SER A 360 7.24 19.52 -42.18
C SER A 360 6.49 20.64 -41.49
N ILE A 361 7.15 21.33 -40.58
CA ILE A 361 6.68 22.57 -39.95
C ILE A 361 7.68 23.70 -40.18
N VAL A 362 7.22 24.95 -40.19
CA VAL A 362 8.06 26.14 -40.24
C VAL A 362 7.90 26.86 -38.89
N TYR A 363 8.93 26.85 -38.08
CA TYR A 363 8.93 27.49 -36.76
C TYR A 363 10.08 28.48 -36.63
N LYS A 364 9.77 29.73 -36.30
CA LYS A 364 10.76 30.86 -36.23
C LYS A 364 11.64 31.01 -37.47
N GLY A 365 11.07 30.76 -38.66
CA GLY A 365 11.77 30.87 -39.95
C GLY A 365 12.59 29.63 -40.33
N GLU A 366 12.71 28.63 -39.48
CA GLU A 366 13.39 27.38 -39.81
C GLU A 366 12.38 26.29 -40.21
N ARG A 367 12.66 25.60 -41.30
CA ARG A 367 11.88 24.41 -41.72
C ARG A 367 12.43 23.17 -41.03
N LYS A 368 11.58 22.48 -40.27
CA LYS A 368 11.90 21.21 -39.63
C LYS A 368 11.06 20.10 -40.24
N THR A 369 11.72 19.08 -40.74
CA THR A 369 11.07 17.90 -41.33
C THR A 369 11.53 16.65 -40.61
N HIS A 370 10.63 15.99 -39.90
CA HIS A 370 10.85 14.70 -39.26
C HIS A 370 9.50 14.05 -38.89
N PRO A 371 9.48 12.76 -38.60
CA PRO A 371 8.29 12.09 -38.12
C PRO A 371 7.70 12.77 -36.88
N PHE A 372 6.38 12.78 -36.79
CA PHE A 372 5.69 13.30 -35.62
C PHE A 372 5.78 12.28 -34.48
N GLU A 373 6.46 12.64 -33.40
CA GLU A 373 6.70 11.70 -32.27
C GLU A 373 5.44 11.31 -31.49
N GLY A 374 4.35 12.09 -31.58
CA GLY A 374 3.17 11.92 -30.74
C GLY A 374 3.29 12.50 -29.33
N ILE A 375 2.15 12.81 -28.72
CA ILE A 375 2.09 13.49 -27.43
C ILE A 375 2.62 12.58 -26.31
N ILE A 376 2.25 11.30 -26.28
CA ILE A 376 2.67 10.34 -25.24
C ILE A 376 4.18 10.09 -25.32
N ASN A 377 4.73 9.90 -26.50
CA ASN A 377 6.17 9.69 -26.67
C ASN A 377 6.97 10.94 -26.31
N SER A 378 6.45 12.14 -26.66
CA SER A 378 7.01 13.42 -26.22
C SER A 378 7.06 13.55 -24.69
N LEU A 379 5.98 13.17 -24.00
CA LEU A 379 5.92 13.16 -22.53
C LEU A 379 6.88 12.12 -21.92
N LYS A 380 6.98 10.89 -22.49
CA LYS A 380 7.94 9.87 -22.07
C LYS A 380 9.39 10.37 -22.17
N ARG A 381 9.75 11.00 -23.29
CA ARG A 381 11.07 11.61 -23.50
C ARG A 381 11.33 12.71 -22.48
N ARG A 382 10.38 13.64 -22.30
CA ARG A 382 10.49 14.73 -21.31
C ARG A 382 10.64 14.23 -19.90
N TYR A 383 9.94 13.17 -19.52
CA TYR A 383 10.06 12.54 -18.18
C TYR A 383 11.46 11.99 -17.95
N LYS A 384 12.04 11.34 -18.98
CA LYS A 384 13.39 10.78 -18.92
C LYS A 384 14.47 11.85 -18.83
N ASP A 385 14.34 12.91 -19.68
CA ASP A 385 15.40 13.91 -19.88
C ASP A 385 15.32 15.08 -18.89
N SER A 386 14.20 15.28 -18.21
CA SER A 386 14.01 16.42 -17.29
C SER A 386 14.73 16.24 -15.96
N PHE A 387 15.38 17.30 -15.50
CA PHE A 387 15.90 17.44 -14.13
C PHE A 387 14.90 18.14 -13.18
N SER A 388 13.79 18.69 -13.69
CA SER A 388 12.79 19.39 -12.91
C SER A 388 11.86 18.41 -12.18
N SER A 389 11.90 18.40 -10.85
CA SER A 389 10.99 17.62 -10.01
C SER A 389 9.51 17.99 -10.23
N PHE A 390 9.24 19.28 -10.51
CA PHE A 390 7.89 19.76 -10.81
C PHE A 390 7.35 19.15 -12.11
N MET A 391 8.13 19.17 -13.18
CA MET A 391 7.74 18.58 -14.48
C MET A 391 7.54 17.07 -14.39
N LYS A 392 8.44 16.38 -13.66
CA LYS A 392 8.28 14.94 -13.42
C LYS A 392 6.98 14.63 -12.67
N ALA A 393 6.67 15.38 -11.62
CA ALA A 393 5.42 15.22 -10.86
C ALA A 393 4.17 15.51 -11.72
N GLU A 394 4.23 16.50 -12.63
CA GLU A 394 3.13 16.80 -13.56
C GLU A 394 2.90 15.64 -14.54
N ILE A 395 3.96 15.02 -15.05
CA ILE A 395 3.86 13.87 -15.96
C ILE A 395 3.45 12.59 -15.19
N GLU A 396 3.98 12.39 -13.99
CA GLU A 396 3.59 11.26 -13.10
C GLU A 396 2.09 11.27 -12.79
N ALA A 397 1.48 12.46 -12.68
CA ALA A 397 0.04 12.60 -12.48
C ALA A 397 -0.80 12.12 -13.69
N LEU A 398 -0.18 11.94 -14.86
CA LEU A 398 -0.78 11.41 -16.10
C LEU A 398 -0.47 9.91 -16.28
N MET A 399 0.25 9.28 -15.35
CA MET A 399 0.58 7.86 -15.42
C MET A 399 -0.43 7.02 -14.66
N SER A 400 -0.68 5.83 -15.14
CA SER A 400 -1.44 4.79 -14.47
C SER A 400 -0.63 3.49 -14.41
N ASP A 401 -0.93 2.69 -13.39
CA ASP A 401 -0.35 1.36 -13.23
C ASP A 401 -1.07 0.36 -14.14
N ASN A 402 -0.41 -0.04 -15.22
CA ASN A 402 -0.90 -1.05 -16.14
C ASN A 402 -0.33 -2.42 -15.81
N VAL A 403 -1.14 -3.46 -15.89
CA VAL A 403 -0.69 -4.84 -15.68
C VAL A 403 0.37 -5.20 -16.72
N CYS A 404 1.52 -5.71 -16.28
CA CYS A 404 2.61 -6.10 -17.19
C CYS A 404 2.11 -7.13 -18.22
N PRO A 405 2.23 -6.88 -19.53
CA PRO A 405 1.69 -7.76 -20.58
C PRO A 405 2.39 -9.14 -20.61
N SER A 406 3.68 -9.19 -20.25
CA SER A 406 4.48 -10.43 -20.25
C SER A 406 4.08 -11.38 -19.10
N CYS A 407 4.09 -10.90 -17.86
CA CYS A 407 3.78 -11.75 -16.70
C CYS A 407 2.31 -11.67 -16.25
N LYS A 408 1.50 -10.81 -16.84
CA LYS A 408 0.07 -10.62 -16.49
C LYS A 408 -0.14 -10.39 -14.98
N GLY A 409 0.73 -9.59 -14.35
CA GLY A 409 0.68 -9.27 -12.93
C GLY A 409 1.39 -10.29 -12.02
N ARG A 410 1.77 -11.47 -12.51
CA ARG A 410 2.34 -12.58 -11.70
C ARG A 410 3.79 -12.39 -11.27
N ARG A 411 4.48 -11.34 -11.71
CA ARG A 411 5.81 -10.90 -11.29
C ARG A 411 6.99 -11.82 -11.65
N LEU A 412 6.74 -13.09 -11.96
CA LEU A 412 7.76 -14.12 -12.23
C LEU A 412 7.86 -14.43 -13.72
N ARG A 413 8.96 -15.08 -14.11
CA ARG A 413 9.17 -15.60 -15.47
C ARG A 413 8.23 -16.76 -15.78
N PRO A 414 7.89 -16.99 -17.06
CA PRO A 414 7.02 -18.12 -17.47
C PRO A 414 7.58 -19.49 -17.08
N GLU A 415 8.92 -19.66 -17.08
CA GLU A 415 9.57 -20.92 -16.71
C GLU A 415 9.33 -21.26 -15.23
N ILE A 416 9.32 -20.24 -14.35
CA ILE A 416 9.07 -20.41 -12.92
C ILE A 416 7.58 -20.68 -12.66
N LEU A 417 6.71 -20.01 -13.42
CA LEU A 417 5.27 -20.21 -13.33
C LEU A 417 4.82 -21.57 -13.86
N ALA A 418 5.68 -22.28 -14.58
CA ALA A 418 5.43 -23.65 -15.03
C ALA A 418 5.72 -24.72 -13.96
N VAL A 419 6.17 -24.32 -12.74
CA VAL A 419 6.37 -25.25 -11.62
C VAL A 419 5.12 -25.27 -10.76
N THR A 420 4.60 -26.46 -10.44
CA THR A 420 3.36 -26.63 -9.68
C THR A 420 3.54 -27.52 -8.45
N VAL A 421 2.76 -27.24 -7.41
CA VAL A 421 2.55 -28.09 -6.23
C VAL A 421 1.05 -28.31 -6.11
N GLY A 422 0.60 -29.56 -6.04
CA GLY A 422 -0.84 -29.87 -6.02
C GLY A 422 -1.60 -29.30 -7.24
N GLY A 423 -0.93 -29.20 -8.40
CA GLY A 423 -1.52 -28.70 -9.65
C GLY A 423 -1.61 -27.17 -9.76
N LYS A 424 -1.16 -26.40 -8.77
CA LYS A 424 -1.14 -24.92 -8.78
C LYS A 424 0.27 -24.37 -8.76
N ASN A 425 0.53 -23.31 -9.52
CA ASN A 425 1.81 -22.60 -9.45
C ASN A 425 1.83 -21.60 -8.28
N ILE A 426 3.02 -21.09 -7.95
CA ILE A 426 3.22 -20.21 -6.80
C ILE A 426 2.41 -18.89 -6.90
N ALA A 427 2.21 -18.35 -8.11
CA ALA A 427 1.41 -17.15 -8.31
C ALA A 427 -0.08 -17.42 -8.08
N GLU A 428 -0.60 -18.52 -8.61
CA GLU A 428 -1.99 -18.94 -8.40
C GLU A 428 -2.30 -19.16 -6.91
N VAL A 429 -1.38 -19.77 -6.17
CA VAL A 429 -1.52 -19.95 -4.72
C VAL A 429 -1.53 -18.59 -3.99
N THR A 430 -0.67 -17.64 -4.40
CA THR A 430 -0.64 -16.32 -3.75
C THR A 430 -1.83 -15.42 -4.13
N GLU A 431 -2.46 -15.65 -5.28
CA GLU A 431 -3.67 -14.96 -5.74
C GLU A 431 -4.94 -15.40 -4.98
N MET A 432 -4.92 -16.58 -4.35
CA MET A 432 -6.01 -17.08 -3.51
C MET A 432 -6.13 -16.25 -2.22
N SER A 433 -7.34 -16.25 -1.63
CA SER A 433 -7.50 -15.70 -0.29
C SER A 433 -6.70 -16.50 0.75
N VAL A 434 -6.37 -15.88 1.90
CA VAL A 434 -5.68 -16.57 3.00
C VAL A 434 -6.46 -17.82 3.44
N ARG A 435 -7.80 -17.74 3.46
CA ARG A 435 -8.68 -18.88 3.79
C ARG A 435 -8.52 -19.99 2.76
N ASP A 436 -8.72 -19.70 1.47
CA ASP A 436 -8.63 -20.69 0.39
C ASP A 436 -7.23 -21.28 0.28
N THR A 437 -6.19 -20.44 0.54
CA THR A 437 -4.80 -20.93 0.58
C THR A 437 -4.61 -21.93 1.70
N LYS A 438 -5.19 -21.69 2.89
CA LYS A 438 -5.12 -22.64 4.00
C LYS A 438 -5.83 -23.94 3.67
N ASP A 439 -7.05 -23.86 3.14
CA ASP A 439 -7.85 -25.01 2.75
C ASP A 439 -7.13 -25.84 1.66
N PHE A 440 -6.47 -25.17 0.72
CA PHE A 440 -5.62 -25.84 -0.29
C PHE A 440 -4.47 -26.63 0.36
N PHE A 441 -3.72 -26.05 1.28
CA PHE A 441 -2.61 -26.76 1.94
C PHE A 441 -3.09 -27.83 2.94
N ASP A 442 -4.28 -27.70 3.49
CA ASP A 442 -4.87 -28.74 4.36
C ASP A 442 -5.37 -29.95 3.58
N SER A 443 -5.84 -29.74 2.34
CA SER A 443 -6.31 -30.79 1.45
C SER A 443 -5.23 -31.39 0.54
N LEU A 444 -3.98 -30.93 0.63
CA LEU A 444 -2.89 -31.33 -0.25
C LEU A 444 -2.49 -32.78 -0.03
N THR A 445 -2.61 -33.60 -1.08
CA THR A 445 -2.17 -35.00 -1.08
C THR A 445 -0.73 -35.08 -1.61
N LEU A 446 0.16 -35.65 -0.83
CA LEU A 446 1.58 -35.82 -1.13
C LEU A 446 2.00 -37.27 -1.00
N THR A 447 2.99 -37.67 -1.77
CA THR A 447 3.66 -38.97 -1.62
C THR A 447 4.42 -39.04 -0.27
N GLU A 448 4.76 -40.24 0.20
CA GLU A 448 5.50 -40.42 1.47
C GLU A 448 6.80 -39.62 1.51
N THR A 449 7.56 -39.60 0.42
CA THR A 449 8.82 -38.83 0.31
C THR A 449 8.56 -37.32 0.39
N GLU A 450 7.57 -36.83 -0.36
CA GLU A 450 7.20 -35.40 -0.33
C GLU A 450 6.68 -34.96 1.04
N GLN A 451 5.93 -35.86 1.73
CA GLN A 451 5.47 -35.59 3.10
C GLN A 451 6.63 -35.38 4.07
N ILE A 452 7.68 -36.23 3.99
CA ILE A 452 8.88 -36.11 4.83
C ILE A 452 9.58 -34.78 4.57
N ILE A 453 9.78 -34.43 3.30
CA ILE A 453 10.47 -33.18 2.88
C ILE A 453 9.66 -31.94 3.30
N ALA A 454 8.34 -31.96 3.07
CA ALA A 454 7.49 -30.80 3.25
C ALA A 454 6.96 -30.61 4.69
N LYS A 455 7.07 -31.61 5.56
CA LYS A 455 6.45 -31.64 6.90
C LYS A 455 6.66 -30.36 7.71
N GLN A 456 7.90 -29.94 7.84
CA GLN A 456 8.24 -28.75 8.66
C GLN A 456 7.80 -27.46 7.94
N ILE A 457 7.94 -27.40 6.62
CA ILE A 457 7.55 -26.23 5.80
C ILE A 457 6.03 -26.02 5.88
N LEU A 458 5.24 -27.09 5.68
CA LEU A 458 3.78 -27.03 5.73
C LEU A 458 3.26 -26.69 7.13
N LYS A 459 3.95 -27.13 8.20
CA LYS A 459 3.61 -26.75 9.57
C LYS A 459 3.70 -25.23 9.74
N GLU A 460 4.78 -24.60 9.28
CA GLU A 460 4.97 -23.15 9.37
C GLU A 460 3.96 -22.39 8.49
N ILE A 461 3.73 -22.84 7.26
CA ILE A 461 2.73 -22.25 6.35
C ILE A 461 1.34 -22.25 7.00
N ARG A 462 0.88 -23.40 7.50
CA ARG A 462 -0.44 -23.56 8.13
C ARG A 462 -0.57 -22.69 9.37
N SER A 463 0.46 -22.64 10.20
CA SER A 463 0.47 -21.83 11.42
C SER A 463 0.33 -20.34 11.10
N ARG A 464 1.13 -19.82 10.16
CA ARG A 464 1.12 -18.40 9.77
C ARG A 464 -0.19 -18.00 9.06
N LEU A 465 -0.74 -18.87 8.21
CA LEU A 465 -2.07 -18.65 7.61
C LEU A 465 -3.16 -18.61 8.68
N GLN A 466 -3.08 -19.50 9.69
CA GLN A 466 -4.05 -19.52 10.79
C GLN A 466 -3.99 -18.22 11.61
N PHE A 467 -2.80 -17.66 11.88
CA PHE A 467 -2.68 -16.37 12.58
C PHE A 467 -3.32 -15.21 11.79
N LEU A 468 -3.19 -15.19 10.46
CA LEU A 468 -3.87 -14.19 9.63
C LEU A 468 -5.39 -14.32 9.72
N ILE A 469 -5.91 -15.55 9.77
CA ILE A 469 -7.35 -15.83 9.97
C ILE A 469 -7.81 -15.37 11.36
N ASP A 470 -7.03 -15.68 12.40
CA ASP A 470 -7.34 -15.33 13.79
C ASP A 470 -7.41 -13.81 14.01
N VAL A 471 -6.64 -13.01 13.27
CA VAL A 471 -6.73 -11.53 13.31
C VAL A 471 -7.74 -10.94 12.32
N GLY A 472 -8.57 -11.79 11.67
CA GLY A 472 -9.65 -11.34 10.77
C GLY A 472 -9.20 -10.87 9.39
N LEU A 473 -8.07 -11.38 8.89
CA LEU A 473 -7.50 -11.07 7.56
C LEU A 473 -7.67 -12.22 6.55
N ASP A 474 -8.64 -13.08 6.76
CA ASP A 474 -8.94 -14.27 5.96
C ASP A 474 -9.31 -13.98 4.50
N TYR A 475 -9.81 -12.79 4.23
CA TYR A 475 -10.20 -12.31 2.89
C TYR A 475 -9.05 -11.77 2.04
N LEU A 476 -7.90 -11.45 2.64
CA LEU A 476 -6.75 -10.91 1.90
C LEU A 476 -6.12 -11.97 1.00
N THR A 477 -5.53 -11.54 -0.12
CA THR A 477 -4.66 -12.37 -0.94
C THR A 477 -3.19 -12.13 -0.60
N LEU A 478 -2.37 -13.18 -0.65
CA LEU A 478 -0.94 -13.05 -0.35
C LEU A 478 -0.17 -12.24 -1.42
N ALA A 479 -0.70 -12.18 -2.64
CA ALA A 479 -0.15 -11.37 -3.74
C ALA A 479 -0.43 -9.88 -3.59
N ARG A 480 -1.39 -9.46 -2.71
CA ARG A 480 -1.77 -8.05 -2.53
C ARG A 480 -0.58 -7.21 -2.10
N SER A 481 -0.37 -6.08 -2.79
CA SER A 481 0.71 -5.14 -2.47
C SER A 481 0.52 -4.54 -1.07
N ALA A 482 1.59 -4.48 -0.28
CA ALA A 482 1.56 -3.90 1.07
C ALA A 482 1.20 -2.41 1.06
N GLY A 483 1.51 -1.69 -0.02
CA GLY A 483 1.15 -0.28 -0.18
C GLY A 483 -0.34 0.00 -0.39
N THR A 484 -1.15 -1.03 -0.69
CA THR A 484 -2.61 -0.93 -0.88
C THR A 484 -3.41 -1.29 0.36
N LEU A 485 -2.73 -1.68 1.44
CA LEU A 485 -3.35 -2.03 2.71
C LEU A 485 -3.80 -0.78 3.47
N SER A 486 -4.93 -0.88 4.14
CA SER A 486 -5.31 0.11 5.15
C SER A 486 -4.34 0.06 6.35
N GLY A 487 -4.29 1.14 7.14
CA GLY A 487 -3.46 1.19 8.35
C GLY A 487 -3.74 0.03 9.30
N GLY A 488 -5.01 -0.28 9.55
CA GLY A 488 -5.43 -1.39 10.40
C GLY A 488 -5.10 -2.77 9.82
N GLU A 489 -5.22 -2.98 8.48
CA GLU A 489 -4.79 -4.23 7.85
C GLU A 489 -3.28 -4.47 8.02
N ALA A 490 -2.47 -3.43 7.78
CA ALA A 490 -1.02 -3.52 7.92
C ALA A 490 -0.58 -3.80 9.37
N GLN A 491 -1.24 -3.17 10.35
CA GLN A 491 -0.99 -3.38 11.76
C GLN A 491 -1.33 -4.81 12.19
N ARG A 492 -2.48 -5.35 11.76
CA ARG A 492 -2.89 -6.74 12.05
C ARG A 492 -1.97 -7.77 11.40
N ILE A 493 -1.44 -7.50 10.21
CA ILE A 493 -0.41 -8.35 9.59
C ILE A 493 0.82 -8.42 10.49
N ARG A 494 1.29 -7.28 11.02
CA ARG A 494 2.43 -7.27 11.96
C ARG A 494 2.10 -8.01 13.25
N LEU A 495 0.91 -7.80 13.81
CA LEU A 495 0.44 -8.53 14.99
C LEU A 495 0.45 -10.04 14.73
N ALA A 496 -0.10 -10.51 13.61
CA ALA A 496 -0.09 -11.92 13.23
C ALA A 496 1.33 -12.50 13.12
N THR A 497 2.27 -11.71 12.54
CA THR A 497 3.67 -12.11 12.42
C THR A 497 4.35 -12.24 13.79
N GLN A 498 4.08 -11.32 14.73
CA GLN A 498 4.64 -11.35 16.07
C GLN A 498 4.07 -12.51 16.91
N ILE A 499 2.77 -12.78 16.82
CA ILE A 499 2.13 -13.93 17.47
C ILE A 499 2.77 -15.24 16.97
N GLY A 500 3.06 -15.30 15.66
CA GLY A 500 3.73 -16.44 15.03
C GLY A 500 5.12 -16.73 15.56
N SER A 501 5.81 -15.74 16.17
CA SER A 501 7.12 -15.92 16.78
C SER A 501 7.06 -16.67 18.13
N SER A 502 5.86 -16.81 18.74
CA SER A 502 5.62 -17.48 20.03
C SER A 502 6.54 -17.00 21.16
N LEU A 503 6.92 -15.72 21.14
CA LEU A 503 7.76 -15.12 22.18
C LEU A 503 7.00 -15.05 23.51
N MET A 504 7.70 -15.36 24.60
CA MET A 504 7.18 -15.33 25.97
C MET A 504 7.92 -14.31 26.81
N GLY A 505 7.24 -13.72 27.80
CA GLY A 505 7.83 -12.74 28.71
C GLY A 505 8.15 -11.39 28.04
N VAL A 506 7.49 -11.05 26.97
CA VAL A 506 7.65 -9.81 26.20
C VAL A 506 6.57 -8.80 26.59
N LEU A 507 6.93 -7.52 26.53
CA LEU A 507 5.99 -6.40 26.64
C LEU A 507 5.57 -5.96 25.22
N TYR A 508 4.33 -6.22 24.83
CA TYR A 508 3.74 -5.72 23.59
C TYR A 508 3.02 -4.41 23.83
N ILE A 509 3.29 -3.41 23.00
CA ILE A 509 2.62 -2.11 23.03
C ILE A 509 1.95 -1.90 21.68
N LEU A 510 0.62 -1.79 21.67
CA LEU A 510 -0.20 -1.68 20.48
C LEU A 510 -0.94 -0.34 20.47
N ASP A 511 -0.99 0.29 19.28
CA ASP A 511 -1.69 1.56 19.05
C ASP A 511 -2.99 1.29 18.29
N GLU A 512 -4.13 1.40 18.96
CA GLU A 512 -5.48 1.27 18.40
C GLU A 512 -5.67 0.06 17.45
N PRO A 513 -5.42 -1.18 17.90
CA PRO A 513 -5.49 -2.34 17.01
C PRO A 513 -6.89 -2.68 16.50
N SER A 514 -7.97 -2.15 17.11
CA SER A 514 -9.37 -2.31 16.70
C SER A 514 -9.77 -1.41 15.51
N ILE A 515 -8.86 -0.54 15.05
CA ILE A 515 -9.16 0.49 14.05
C ILE A 515 -9.67 -0.10 12.74
N GLY A 516 -10.76 0.46 12.19
CA GLY A 516 -11.35 0.02 10.92
C GLY A 516 -11.93 -1.40 10.97
N LEU A 517 -12.15 -1.95 12.17
CA LEU A 517 -12.75 -3.26 12.35
C LEU A 517 -14.26 -3.16 12.53
N HIS A 518 -14.97 -4.09 11.87
CA HIS A 518 -16.32 -4.41 12.24
C HIS A 518 -16.34 -5.18 13.58
N GLN A 519 -17.36 -5.02 14.42
CA GLN A 519 -17.43 -5.65 15.74
C GLN A 519 -17.20 -7.17 15.73
N ARG A 520 -17.67 -7.86 14.69
CA ARG A 520 -17.40 -9.30 14.49
C ARG A 520 -15.90 -9.61 14.42
N ASP A 521 -15.15 -8.77 13.73
CA ASP A 521 -13.71 -8.97 13.53
C ASP A 521 -12.93 -8.50 14.77
N ASN A 522 -13.48 -7.53 15.53
CA ASN A 522 -12.95 -7.11 16.83
C ASN A 522 -13.02 -8.24 17.87
N ASP A 523 -14.11 -9.00 17.90
CA ASP A 523 -14.24 -10.19 18.77
C ASP A 523 -13.09 -11.20 18.54
N LYS A 524 -12.70 -11.44 17.26
CA LYS A 524 -11.56 -12.32 16.90
C LYS A 524 -10.23 -11.74 17.38
N LEU A 525 -10.04 -10.43 17.18
CA LEU A 525 -8.84 -9.73 17.64
C LEU A 525 -8.69 -9.84 19.16
N LEU A 526 -9.74 -9.57 19.93
CA LEU A 526 -9.74 -9.68 21.38
C LEU A 526 -9.41 -11.10 21.86
N ALA A 527 -9.98 -12.13 21.22
CA ALA A 527 -9.63 -13.51 21.53
C ALA A 527 -8.14 -13.80 21.27
N THR A 528 -7.57 -13.21 20.23
CA THR A 528 -6.16 -13.35 19.87
C THR A 528 -5.23 -12.63 20.87
N LEU A 529 -5.59 -11.41 21.30
CA LEU A 529 -4.85 -10.66 22.31
C LEU A 529 -4.86 -11.39 23.67
N LYS A 530 -5.99 -11.97 24.05
CA LYS A 530 -6.09 -12.80 25.27
C LYS A 530 -5.19 -14.03 25.20
N LYS A 531 -5.15 -14.74 24.06
CA LYS A 531 -4.20 -15.85 23.84
C LYS A 531 -2.75 -15.40 23.99
N LEU A 532 -2.38 -14.23 23.46
CA LEU A 532 -1.03 -13.69 23.55
C LEU A 532 -0.65 -13.37 25.02
N ARG A 533 -1.59 -12.83 25.80
CA ARG A 533 -1.44 -12.65 27.26
C ARG A 533 -1.25 -13.99 27.96
N ASP A 534 -2.11 -14.97 27.66
CA ASP A 534 -2.15 -16.27 28.37
C ASP A 534 -0.87 -17.11 28.18
N ILE A 535 -0.05 -16.78 27.14
CA ILE A 535 1.28 -17.36 26.95
C ILE A 535 2.33 -16.76 27.94
N GLY A 536 1.97 -15.72 28.70
CA GLY A 536 2.85 -15.07 29.68
C GLY A 536 3.48 -13.78 29.15
N ASN A 537 2.75 -13.01 28.36
CA ASN A 537 3.16 -11.70 27.89
C ASN A 537 2.37 -10.57 28.57
N THR A 538 3.00 -9.41 28.70
CA THR A 538 2.33 -8.18 29.12
C THR A 538 1.88 -7.42 27.87
N LEU A 539 0.60 -7.05 27.82
CA LEU A 539 0.03 -6.27 26.72
C LEU A 539 -0.38 -4.89 27.23
N ILE A 540 0.15 -3.83 26.62
CA ILE A 540 -0.35 -2.46 26.78
C ILE A 540 -0.98 -2.05 25.45
N VAL A 541 -2.25 -1.73 25.48
CA VAL A 541 -3.03 -1.35 24.29
C VAL A 541 -3.60 0.05 24.50
N VAL A 542 -3.21 0.98 23.65
CA VAL A 542 -3.86 2.30 23.60
C VAL A 542 -5.15 2.12 22.83
N GLU A 543 -6.30 2.34 23.47
CA GLU A 543 -7.61 2.04 22.87
C GLU A 543 -8.75 2.95 23.36
N HIS A 544 -9.77 3.02 22.51
CA HIS A 544 -11.00 3.78 22.76
C HIS A 544 -12.27 2.95 22.65
N ASP A 545 -12.16 1.71 22.16
CA ASP A 545 -13.26 0.77 21.96
C ASP A 545 -13.77 0.20 23.31
N GLU A 546 -15.10 0.26 23.52
CA GLU A 546 -15.72 -0.19 24.77
C GLU A 546 -15.52 -1.70 24.99
N ASP A 547 -15.67 -2.52 23.94
CA ASP A 547 -15.53 -3.98 24.05
C ASP A 547 -14.10 -4.37 24.44
N THR A 548 -13.10 -3.63 23.95
CA THR A 548 -11.69 -3.79 24.32
C THR A 548 -11.46 -3.42 25.79
N MET A 549 -12.06 -2.31 26.26
CA MET A 549 -11.98 -1.92 27.68
C MET A 549 -12.62 -2.94 28.62
N TYR A 550 -13.80 -3.49 28.26
CA TYR A 550 -14.43 -4.56 29.03
C TYR A 550 -13.63 -5.89 29.00
N ALA A 551 -12.86 -6.12 27.95
CA ALA A 551 -12.04 -7.33 27.82
C ALA A 551 -10.70 -7.25 28.56
N ALA A 552 -10.28 -6.04 28.99
CA ALA A 552 -9.02 -5.77 29.66
C ALA A 552 -9.03 -6.27 31.13
N ASP A 553 -7.86 -6.69 31.59
CA ASP A 553 -7.64 -7.04 33.02
C ASP A 553 -7.42 -5.77 33.87
N TYR A 554 -6.86 -4.72 33.24
CA TYR A 554 -6.51 -3.46 33.91
C TYR A 554 -6.62 -2.29 32.92
N ILE A 555 -7.15 -1.16 33.37
CA ILE A 555 -7.33 0.04 32.58
C ILE A 555 -6.63 1.20 33.27
N VAL A 556 -5.99 2.05 32.50
CA VAL A 556 -5.41 3.34 32.94
C VAL A 556 -6.08 4.44 32.13
N ASP A 557 -6.87 5.28 32.80
CA ASP A 557 -7.54 6.43 32.19
C ASP A 557 -6.70 7.69 32.37
N ILE A 558 -6.27 8.30 31.24
CA ILE A 558 -5.36 9.43 31.21
C ILE A 558 -6.14 10.67 30.77
N GLY A 559 -6.11 11.72 31.60
CA GLY A 559 -6.88 12.92 31.39
C GLY A 559 -6.45 14.05 32.33
N PRO A 560 -7.42 14.82 32.88
CA PRO A 560 -8.88 14.81 32.56
C PRO A 560 -9.24 15.43 31.22
N GLY A 561 -8.36 16.24 30.62
CA GLY A 561 -8.55 16.92 29.34
C GLY A 561 -7.55 16.51 28.28
N ALA A 562 -7.36 17.37 27.28
CA ALA A 562 -6.40 17.22 26.18
C ALA A 562 -5.30 18.29 26.27
N GLY A 563 -4.11 18.01 25.69
CA GLY A 563 -2.97 18.93 25.69
C GLY A 563 -2.55 19.32 27.09
N ILE A 564 -2.50 20.63 27.38
CA ILE A 564 -2.09 21.18 28.68
C ILE A 564 -3.05 20.82 29.82
N HIS A 565 -4.30 20.48 29.50
CA HIS A 565 -5.32 20.04 30.44
C HIS A 565 -5.32 18.51 30.68
N GLY A 566 -4.46 17.78 29.97
CA GLY A 566 -4.25 16.35 30.12
C GLY A 566 -3.00 16.01 30.91
N GLY A 567 -2.49 14.80 30.73
CA GLY A 567 -1.21 14.35 31.25
C GLY A 567 -1.25 13.86 32.69
N GLU A 568 -2.41 13.54 33.25
CA GLU A 568 -2.58 12.98 34.61
C GLU A 568 -3.29 11.62 34.51
N VAL A 569 -3.02 10.74 35.48
CA VAL A 569 -3.80 9.50 35.63
C VAL A 569 -5.05 9.82 36.46
N VAL A 570 -6.21 9.79 35.80
CA VAL A 570 -7.51 10.10 36.43
C VAL A 570 -8.00 8.91 37.24
N ALA A 571 -7.87 7.71 36.68
CA ALA A 571 -8.24 6.46 37.33
C ALA A 571 -7.40 5.29 36.78
N ALA A 572 -7.14 4.30 37.64
CA ALA A 572 -6.46 3.07 37.22
C ALA A 572 -7.06 1.89 37.99
N GLY A 573 -7.35 0.79 37.29
CA GLY A 573 -8.00 -0.38 37.87
C GLY A 573 -8.78 -1.21 36.87
N THR A 574 -9.72 -1.99 37.36
CA THR A 574 -10.65 -2.78 36.55
C THR A 574 -11.70 -1.87 35.87
N ALA A 575 -12.38 -2.37 34.84
CA ALA A 575 -13.45 -1.62 34.17
C ALA A 575 -14.54 -1.15 35.16
N GLN A 576 -14.81 -1.94 36.22
CA GLN A 576 -15.81 -1.57 37.26
C GLN A 576 -15.34 -0.40 38.12
N GLU A 577 -14.05 -0.35 38.47
CA GLU A 577 -13.47 0.76 39.25
C GLU A 577 -13.45 2.05 38.42
N ILE A 578 -13.12 1.94 37.12
CA ILE A 578 -13.19 3.10 36.22
C ILE A 578 -14.62 3.65 36.09
N MET A 579 -15.63 2.77 35.97
CA MET A 579 -17.05 3.18 35.92
C MET A 579 -17.53 3.91 37.17
N GLN A 580 -16.96 3.58 38.33
CA GLN A 580 -17.31 4.22 39.63
C GLN A 580 -16.63 5.57 39.81
N CYS A 581 -15.54 5.85 39.11
CA CYS A 581 -14.85 7.14 39.20
C CYS A 581 -15.71 8.27 38.57
N GLU A 582 -16.07 9.27 39.37
CA GLU A 582 -16.89 10.40 38.90
C GLU A 582 -16.12 11.34 37.97
N GLU A 583 -14.83 11.50 38.18
CA GLU A 583 -13.93 12.37 37.41
C GLU A 583 -13.57 11.77 36.03
N SER A 584 -13.72 10.46 35.88
CA SER A 584 -13.42 9.77 34.63
C SER A 584 -14.50 9.99 33.58
N ILE A 585 -14.14 10.68 32.50
CA ILE A 585 -15.00 10.85 31.32
C ILE A 585 -15.24 9.47 30.68
N THR A 586 -14.22 8.64 30.57
CA THR A 586 -14.30 7.27 30.08
C THR A 586 -15.29 6.45 30.91
N GLY A 587 -15.16 6.53 32.26
CA GLY A 587 -16.07 5.88 33.21
C GLY A 587 -17.51 6.35 33.08
N ALA A 588 -17.73 7.63 32.74
CA ALA A 588 -19.06 8.19 32.53
C ALA A 588 -19.75 7.58 31.28
N TYR A 589 -19.01 7.32 30.19
CA TYR A 589 -19.56 6.65 28.99
C TYR A 589 -19.72 5.12 29.23
N LEU A 590 -18.74 4.45 29.79
CA LEU A 590 -18.82 3.00 30.09
C LEU A 590 -20.00 2.66 31.03
N SER A 591 -20.26 3.51 32.03
CA SER A 591 -21.39 3.31 32.97
C SER A 591 -22.74 3.73 32.42
N GLY A 592 -22.79 4.39 31.23
CA GLY A 592 -24.01 4.94 30.66
C GLY A 592 -24.50 6.25 31.30
N ARG A 593 -23.72 6.84 32.25
CA ARG A 593 -24.02 8.20 32.81
C ARG A 593 -24.03 9.27 31.73
N LYS A 594 -23.15 9.11 30.74
CA LYS A 594 -23.17 9.87 29.48
C LYS A 594 -23.35 8.88 28.33
N LYS A 595 -24.19 9.23 27.37
CA LYS A 595 -24.42 8.41 26.16
C LYS A 595 -24.76 9.29 24.96
N ILE A 596 -24.48 8.79 23.78
CA ILE A 596 -24.91 9.36 22.52
C ILE A 596 -26.35 8.87 22.30
N GLU A 597 -27.30 9.77 22.22
CA GLU A 597 -28.72 9.42 22.11
C GLU A 597 -29.12 9.08 20.67
N VAL A 598 -30.08 8.15 20.55
CA VAL A 598 -30.67 7.83 19.23
C VAL A 598 -31.66 8.94 18.88
N PRO A 599 -31.62 9.56 17.69
CA PRO A 599 -32.57 10.59 17.28
C PRO A 599 -34.00 10.09 17.29
N LYS A 600 -34.90 10.83 17.93
CA LYS A 600 -36.35 10.50 18.00
C LYS A 600 -37.03 10.55 16.63
N LYS A 601 -36.52 11.35 15.71
CA LYS A 601 -37.01 11.46 14.34
C LYS A 601 -35.84 11.50 13.36
N ARG A 602 -35.93 10.69 12.30
CA ARG A 602 -34.95 10.70 11.22
C ARG A 602 -35.29 11.76 10.17
N ARG A 603 -34.26 12.35 9.52
CA ARG A 603 -34.48 13.33 8.44
C ARG A 603 -35.20 12.69 7.26
N LYS A 604 -36.15 13.41 6.67
CA LYS A 604 -36.87 12.92 5.49
C LYS A 604 -36.03 12.98 4.21
N GLY A 605 -35.03 13.87 4.16
CA GLY A 605 -34.24 14.20 2.98
C GLY A 605 -35.05 15.02 1.95
N THR A 606 -34.44 15.20 0.78
CA THR A 606 -35.06 15.99 -0.33
C THR A 606 -36.08 15.17 -1.13
N GLY A 607 -36.09 13.85 -1.00
CA GLY A 607 -36.87 12.95 -1.89
C GLY A 607 -36.12 12.51 -3.15
N GLU A 608 -35.02 13.17 -3.47
CA GLU A 608 -34.14 12.86 -4.61
C GLU A 608 -33.12 11.78 -4.24
N TYR A 609 -32.61 11.09 -5.25
CA TYR A 609 -31.63 10.02 -5.09
C TYR A 609 -30.44 10.21 -6.02
N LEU A 610 -29.27 9.89 -5.52
CA LEU A 610 -28.09 9.64 -6.33
C LEU A 610 -27.94 8.11 -6.48
N THR A 611 -27.89 7.62 -7.71
CA THR A 611 -27.85 6.17 -7.98
C THR A 611 -26.56 5.80 -8.71
N VAL A 612 -25.79 4.90 -8.12
CA VAL A 612 -24.65 4.24 -8.79
C VAL A 612 -25.18 2.98 -9.46
N LEU A 613 -24.98 2.86 -10.78
CA LEU A 613 -25.43 1.73 -11.60
C LEU A 613 -24.26 0.81 -11.94
N GLY A 614 -24.49 -0.49 -11.79
CA GLY A 614 -23.54 -1.52 -12.26
C GLY A 614 -22.16 -1.44 -11.62
N ALA A 615 -22.07 -1.15 -10.32
CA ALA A 615 -20.80 -1.08 -9.61
C ALA A 615 -20.09 -2.45 -9.59
N ALA A 616 -18.91 -2.55 -10.25
CA ALA A 616 -18.18 -3.80 -10.49
C ALA A 616 -16.65 -3.68 -10.23
N GLU A 617 -16.22 -2.68 -9.46
CA GLU A 617 -14.81 -2.50 -9.13
C GLU A 617 -14.39 -3.43 -8.00
N ASN A 618 -13.18 -4.00 -8.09
CA ASN A 618 -12.62 -4.98 -7.15
C ASN A 618 -13.58 -6.17 -6.90
N ASN A 619 -14.07 -6.34 -5.67
CA ASN A 619 -14.96 -7.43 -5.29
C ASN A 619 -16.46 -7.13 -5.49
N LEU A 620 -16.84 -5.95 -5.95
CA LEU A 620 -18.25 -5.60 -6.17
C LEU A 620 -18.88 -6.45 -7.27
N LYS A 621 -20.11 -6.94 -7.02
CA LYS A 621 -20.80 -7.93 -7.86
C LYS A 621 -21.86 -7.30 -8.78
N ASN A 622 -21.48 -6.23 -9.51
CA ASN A 622 -22.35 -5.51 -10.45
C ASN A 622 -23.64 -5.03 -9.76
N ILE A 623 -23.48 -4.25 -8.70
CA ILE A 623 -24.60 -3.81 -7.85
C ILE A 623 -25.08 -2.40 -8.20
N ASP A 624 -26.38 -2.16 -8.04
CA ASP A 624 -27.00 -0.83 -8.12
C ASP A 624 -27.25 -0.32 -6.71
N VAL A 625 -26.80 0.91 -6.42
CA VAL A 625 -26.85 1.49 -5.07
C VAL A 625 -27.49 2.87 -5.09
N LYS A 626 -28.53 3.07 -4.27
CA LYS A 626 -29.24 4.35 -4.14
C LYS A 626 -28.85 5.08 -2.86
N PHE A 627 -28.43 6.32 -2.99
CA PHE A 627 -28.10 7.23 -1.90
C PHE A 627 -29.17 8.33 -1.82
N PRO A 628 -30.05 8.34 -0.79
CA PRO A 628 -31.06 9.37 -0.63
C PRO A 628 -30.40 10.73 -0.28
N LEU A 629 -30.72 11.79 -1.03
CA LEU A 629 -30.10 13.11 -0.84
C LEU A 629 -30.69 13.87 0.38
N GLY A 630 -29.87 14.76 0.97
CA GLY A 630 -30.23 15.54 2.15
C GLY A 630 -30.32 14.72 3.43
N LYS A 631 -29.53 13.65 3.55
CA LYS A 631 -29.49 12.75 4.71
C LYS A 631 -28.07 12.47 5.19
N PHE A 632 -27.97 12.05 6.44
CA PHE A 632 -26.79 11.41 7.00
C PHE A 632 -26.84 9.90 6.71
N ILE A 633 -25.95 9.41 5.85
CA ILE A 633 -25.92 8.05 5.34
C ILE A 633 -24.66 7.34 5.86
N CYS A 634 -24.80 6.18 6.49
CA CYS A 634 -23.69 5.31 6.83
C CYS A 634 -23.58 4.15 5.84
N VAL A 635 -22.39 3.94 5.30
CA VAL A 635 -22.03 2.75 4.51
C VAL A 635 -21.28 1.79 5.43
N THR A 636 -21.91 0.65 5.74
CA THR A 636 -21.46 -0.30 6.75
C THR A 636 -21.16 -1.67 6.15
N GLY A 637 -20.67 -2.60 6.96
CA GLY A 637 -20.39 -3.99 6.57
C GLY A 637 -19.02 -4.45 7.09
N VAL A 638 -18.77 -5.75 7.02
CA VAL A 638 -17.53 -6.36 7.49
C VAL A 638 -16.30 -5.82 6.75
N SER A 639 -15.11 -6.04 7.33
CA SER A 639 -13.85 -5.65 6.68
C SER A 639 -13.70 -6.35 5.33
N GLY A 640 -13.27 -5.61 4.28
CA GLY A 640 -13.15 -6.14 2.92
C GLY A 640 -14.47 -6.36 2.16
N SER A 641 -15.64 -5.91 2.66
CA SER A 641 -16.94 -6.11 1.99
C SER A 641 -17.16 -5.26 0.73
N GLY A 642 -16.26 -4.30 0.42
CA GLY A 642 -16.34 -3.46 -0.77
C GLY A 642 -16.78 -2.01 -0.52
N LYS A 643 -16.88 -1.56 0.74
CA LYS A 643 -17.29 -0.18 1.10
C LYS A 643 -16.46 0.89 0.40
N SER A 644 -15.14 0.84 0.55
CA SER A 644 -14.22 1.82 -0.05
C SER A 644 -14.20 1.73 -1.58
N SER A 645 -14.39 0.53 -2.16
CA SER A 645 -14.53 0.36 -3.62
C SER A 645 -15.78 1.08 -4.14
N LEU A 646 -16.91 0.98 -3.44
CA LEU A 646 -18.16 1.66 -3.81
C LEU A 646 -18.05 3.19 -3.64
N VAL A 647 -17.60 3.63 -2.47
CA VAL A 647 -17.66 5.04 -2.09
C VAL A 647 -16.45 5.83 -2.61
N ASN A 648 -15.22 5.34 -2.38
CA ASN A 648 -14.02 6.09 -2.75
C ASN A 648 -13.64 5.88 -4.21
N GLU A 649 -13.62 4.62 -4.70
CA GLU A 649 -13.16 4.32 -6.05
C GLU A 649 -14.20 4.66 -7.13
N ILE A 650 -15.49 4.44 -6.87
CA ILE A 650 -16.54 4.71 -7.85
C ILE A 650 -17.21 6.06 -7.59
N LEU A 651 -17.97 6.20 -6.49
CA LEU A 651 -18.80 7.37 -6.21
C LEU A 651 -17.99 8.66 -6.17
N ASN A 652 -16.97 8.73 -5.34
CA ASN A 652 -16.15 9.93 -5.16
C ASN A 652 -15.38 10.30 -6.43
N LYS A 653 -14.70 9.34 -7.08
CA LYS A 653 -13.90 9.65 -8.28
C LYS A 653 -14.78 10.07 -9.46
N SER A 654 -15.92 9.41 -9.66
CA SER A 654 -16.84 9.75 -10.76
C SER A 654 -17.47 11.11 -10.56
N LEU A 655 -17.98 11.41 -9.37
CA LEU A 655 -18.56 12.74 -9.07
C LEU A 655 -17.49 13.84 -9.06
N SER A 656 -16.27 13.56 -8.59
CA SER A 656 -15.17 14.51 -8.66
C SER A 656 -14.78 14.83 -10.12
N ALA A 657 -14.87 13.86 -11.02
CA ALA A 657 -14.66 14.11 -12.45
C ALA A 657 -15.78 14.99 -13.04
N THR A 658 -17.04 14.67 -12.72
CA THR A 658 -18.21 15.36 -13.28
C THR A 658 -18.40 16.77 -12.69
N LEU A 659 -18.29 16.93 -11.36
CA LEU A 659 -18.62 18.18 -10.66
C LEU A 659 -17.40 19.07 -10.41
N ASN A 660 -16.23 18.48 -10.12
CA ASN A 660 -15.03 19.21 -9.73
C ASN A 660 -13.94 19.22 -10.83
N GLY A 661 -14.18 18.61 -12.02
CA GLY A 661 -13.21 18.56 -13.12
C GLY A 661 -11.93 17.73 -12.80
N SER A 662 -12.04 16.75 -11.89
CA SER A 662 -10.89 15.89 -11.56
C SER A 662 -10.59 14.91 -12.69
N ARG A 663 -9.29 14.69 -12.98
CA ARG A 663 -8.83 13.72 -14.01
C ARG A 663 -8.68 12.30 -13.50
N LYS A 664 -9.05 12.02 -12.25
CA LYS A 664 -8.92 10.68 -11.68
C LYS A 664 -9.92 9.72 -12.31
N LYS A 665 -9.43 8.56 -12.76
CA LYS A 665 -10.28 7.50 -13.34
C LYS A 665 -11.13 6.86 -12.25
N ALA A 666 -12.44 6.80 -12.48
CA ALA A 666 -13.35 6.08 -11.60
C ALA A 666 -13.24 4.56 -11.81
N GLY A 667 -13.54 3.79 -10.76
CA GLY A 667 -13.63 2.33 -10.82
C GLY A 667 -14.73 1.85 -11.78
N LYS A 668 -14.75 0.57 -12.11
CA LYS A 668 -15.69 -0.03 -13.06
C LYS A 668 -17.13 0.11 -12.60
N HIS A 669 -17.94 0.81 -13.37
CA HIS A 669 -19.39 0.97 -13.18
C HIS A 669 -20.06 1.35 -14.51
N THR A 670 -21.38 1.23 -14.58
CA THR A 670 -22.13 1.57 -15.81
C THR A 670 -22.40 3.07 -15.90
N GLY A 671 -22.76 3.72 -14.80
CA GLY A 671 -23.04 5.16 -14.75
C GLY A 671 -23.48 5.63 -13.38
N ILE A 672 -23.65 6.96 -13.24
CA ILE A 672 -24.23 7.60 -12.06
C ILE A 672 -25.37 8.50 -12.52
N GLU A 673 -26.56 8.30 -11.92
CA GLU A 673 -27.76 9.14 -12.11
C GLU A 673 -27.99 10.03 -10.90
N GLY A 674 -28.55 11.22 -11.10
CA GLY A 674 -28.89 12.18 -10.04
C GLY A 674 -27.73 13.12 -9.66
N ALA A 675 -26.63 13.13 -10.41
CA ALA A 675 -25.50 14.03 -10.17
C ALA A 675 -25.88 15.53 -10.37
N GLU A 676 -26.90 15.81 -11.16
CA GLU A 676 -27.45 17.15 -11.44
C GLU A 676 -28.06 17.83 -10.19
N HIS A 677 -28.43 17.06 -9.16
CA HIS A 677 -28.95 17.58 -7.90
C HIS A 677 -27.87 18.12 -6.98
N LEU A 678 -26.58 17.87 -7.31
CA LEU A 678 -25.41 18.25 -6.52
C LEU A 678 -24.62 19.36 -7.21
N ASP A 679 -24.05 20.27 -6.43
CA ASP A 679 -23.15 21.33 -6.92
C ASP A 679 -21.67 20.96 -6.83
N LYS A 680 -21.28 20.16 -5.84
CA LYS A 680 -19.91 19.69 -5.63
C LYS A 680 -19.85 18.44 -4.75
N VAL A 681 -18.74 17.72 -4.84
CA VAL A 681 -18.37 16.64 -3.93
C VAL A 681 -17.11 17.01 -3.14
N ILE A 682 -17.09 16.73 -1.85
CA ILE A 682 -15.96 16.96 -0.94
C ILE A 682 -15.64 15.66 -0.24
N SER A 683 -14.44 15.15 -0.48
CA SER A 683 -13.94 13.96 0.20
C SER A 683 -13.00 14.35 1.33
N ILE A 684 -13.28 13.83 2.52
CA ILE A 684 -12.53 14.06 3.75
C ILE A 684 -11.96 12.73 4.22
N ASP A 685 -10.71 12.46 3.85
CA ASP A 685 -9.96 11.26 4.17
C ASP A 685 -8.88 11.54 5.23
N GLN A 686 -8.23 10.49 5.70
CA GLN A 686 -7.14 10.54 6.69
C GLN A 686 -5.78 10.97 6.10
N SER A 687 -5.71 11.31 4.81
CA SER A 687 -4.46 11.77 4.21
C SER A 687 -3.97 13.08 4.85
N PRO A 688 -2.66 13.28 4.98
CA PRO A 688 -2.11 14.51 5.54
C PRO A 688 -2.61 15.77 4.83
N ILE A 689 -2.80 16.87 5.56
CA ILE A 689 -3.19 18.18 5.00
C ILE A 689 -2.10 18.83 4.14
N GLY A 690 -0.95 18.20 4.02
CA GLY A 690 0.18 18.58 3.18
C GLY A 690 1.37 17.67 3.39
N ARG A 691 2.29 17.64 2.43
CA ARG A 691 3.46 16.73 2.42
C ARG A 691 4.73 17.37 2.99
N THR A 692 4.69 18.66 3.31
CA THR A 692 5.87 19.41 3.76
C THR A 692 5.67 19.95 5.17
N PRO A 693 6.73 20.20 5.95
CA PRO A 693 6.65 20.80 7.28
C PRO A 693 6.03 22.21 7.30
N ARG A 694 5.91 22.87 6.12
CA ARG A 694 5.26 24.18 5.96
C ARG A 694 3.74 24.11 6.02
N SER A 695 3.17 22.96 5.69
CA SER A 695 1.72 22.74 5.81
C SER A 695 1.37 22.57 7.29
N ASN A 696 0.39 23.32 7.76
CA ASN A 696 -0.08 23.28 9.14
C ASN A 696 -1.58 23.67 9.21
N PRO A 697 -2.25 23.51 10.36
CA PRO A 697 -3.68 23.86 10.51
C PRO A 697 -3.98 25.31 10.11
N ALA A 698 -3.09 26.26 10.45
CA ALA A 698 -3.30 27.67 10.11
C ALA A 698 -3.29 27.95 8.60
N THR A 699 -2.38 27.31 7.86
CA THR A 699 -2.30 27.48 6.41
C THR A 699 -3.43 26.80 5.69
N TYR A 700 -3.82 25.61 6.14
CA TYR A 700 -4.87 24.82 5.50
C TYR A 700 -6.26 25.46 5.67
N THR A 701 -6.62 25.94 6.86
CA THR A 701 -7.89 26.66 7.13
C THR A 701 -7.88 28.07 6.55
N GLY A 702 -6.73 28.54 6.08
CA GLY A 702 -6.55 29.91 5.59
C GLY A 702 -6.60 30.97 6.68
N VAL A 703 -6.60 30.62 7.97
CA VAL A 703 -6.55 31.58 9.09
C VAL A 703 -5.23 32.32 9.13
N PHE A 704 -4.14 31.68 8.66
CA PHE A 704 -2.81 32.30 8.62
C PHE A 704 -2.75 33.56 7.74
N SER A 705 -3.52 33.60 6.65
CA SER A 705 -3.60 34.81 5.81
C SER A 705 -4.22 35.98 6.58
N ASP A 706 -5.26 35.72 7.39
CA ASP A 706 -5.89 36.76 8.23
C ASP A 706 -4.93 37.20 9.35
N ILE A 707 -4.19 36.28 9.99
CA ILE A 707 -3.18 36.57 11.00
C ILE A 707 -2.07 37.48 10.43
N ARG A 708 -1.54 37.15 9.25
CA ARG A 708 -0.50 37.97 8.57
C ARG A 708 -0.99 39.39 8.29
N ASN A 709 -2.25 39.52 7.90
CA ASN A 709 -2.86 40.86 7.69
C ASN A 709 -2.91 41.67 8.98
N VAL A 710 -3.21 41.03 10.13
CA VAL A 710 -3.20 41.71 11.44
C VAL A 710 -1.82 42.20 11.80
N PHE A 711 -0.76 41.36 11.62
CA PHE A 711 0.61 41.75 11.86
C PHE A 711 1.06 42.90 10.96
N ALA A 712 0.70 42.89 9.67
CA ALA A 712 1.04 43.98 8.74
C ALA A 712 0.33 45.31 9.08
N GLN A 713 -0.74 45.27 9.85
CA GLN A 713 -1.47 46.47 10.29
C GLN A 713 -0.88 47.08 11.58
N THR A 714 0.00 46.41 12.27
CA THR A 714 0.69 46.97 13.47
C THR A 714 1.47 48.23 13.14
N ASN A 715 1.60 49.12 14.10
CA ASN A 715 2.34 50.40 13.91
C ASN A 715 3.79 50.13 13.54
N GLU A 716 4.44 49.14 14.16
CA GLU A 716 5.80 48.76 13.91
C GLU A 716 6.04 48.24 12.49
N ALA A 717 5.13 47.37 11.99
CA ALA A 717 5.16 46.88 10.63
C ALA A 717 4.99 48.00 9.59
N LYS A 718 4.07 48.95 9.86
CA LYS A 718 3.83 50.11 8.97
C LYS A 718 5.05 51.04 8.90
N ILE A 719 5.69 51.31 10.04
CA ILE A 719 6.91 52.14 10.09
C ILE A 719 8.03 51.50 9.27
N ARG A 720 8.17 50.20 9.31
CA ARG A 720 9.19 49.42 8.58
C ARG A 720 8.80 49.13 7.14
N GLY A 721 7.60 49.47 6.69
CA GLY A 721 7.09 49.13 5.35
C GLY A 721 6.82 47.64 5.13
N TYR A 722 6.54 46.88 6.20
CA TYR A 722 6.32 45.44 6.13
C TYR A 722 4.87 45.11 5.73
N GLY A 723 4.71 44.55 4.50
CA GLY A 723 3.43 44.01 4.04
C GLY A 723 3.17 42.57 4.55
N PRO A 724 1.97 42.01 4.28
CA PRO A 724 1.61 40.66 4.70
C PRO A 724 2.56 39.55 4.23
N GLY A 725 3.29 39.77 3.10
CA GLY A 725 4.29 38.84 2.58
C GLY A 725 5.49 38.65 3.51
N ARG A 726 5.88 39.70 4.27
CA ARG A 726 6.96 39.63 5.24
C ARG A 726 6.73 38.62 6.35
N PHE A 727 5.46 38.44 6.72
CA PHE A 727 5.02 37.49 7.75
C PHE A 727 4.71 36.10 7.21
N SER A 728 5.11 35.80 5.94
CA SER A 728 4.97 34.48 5.36
C SER A 728 6.29 33.70 5.44
N PHE A 729 6.26 32.50 6.01
CA PHE A 729 7.42 31.60 6.00
C PHE A 729 7.64 30.90 4.64
N ASN A 730 6.72 31.08 3.67
CA ASN A 730 6.84 30.53 2.32
C ASN A 730 7.55 31.48 1.33
N VAL A 731 7.62 32.77 1.66
CA VAL A 731 8.15 33.82 0.78
C VAL A 731 9.48 34.33 1.34
N SER A 732 10.45 34.56 0.47
CA SER A 732 11.72 35.20 0.85
C SER A 732 11.53 36.60 1.43
N GLY A 733 12.46 37.05 2.25
CA GLY A 733 12.50 38.38 2.87
C GLY A 733 12.13 38.39 4.35
N GLY A 734 11.14 37.59 4.82
CA GLY A 734 10.79 37.47 6.24
C GLY A 734 11.11 36.14 6.88
N ARG A 735 11.30 35.12 6.08
CA ARG A 735 11.62 33.77 6.56
C ARG A 735 13.09 33.60 6.91
N CYS A 736 13.38 32.58 7.70
CA CYS A 736 14.76 32.11 7.88
C CYS A 736 15.28 31.50 6.57
N GLU A 737 16.34 32.05 6.00
CA GLU A 737 16.86 31.55 4.71
C GLU A 737 17.67 30.23 4.88
N ALA A 738 18.21 29.95 6.08
CA ALA A 738 18.94 28.68 6.34
C ALA A 738 18.03 27.45 6.22
N CYS A 739 16.82 27.49 6.79
CA CYS A 739 15.83 26.43 6.66
C CYS A 739 14.73 26.77 5.66
N GLN A 740 14.83 27.90 4.95
CA GLN A 740 13.84 28.39 3.99
C GLN A 740 12.39 28.45 4.54
N GLY A 741 12.24 28.65 5.86
CA GLY A 741 10.96 28.72 6.55
C GLY A 741 10.39 27.39 7.07
N ASP A 742 11.11 26.28 6.90
CA ASP A 742 10.67 24.96 7.41
C ASP A 742 10.76 24.87 8.95
N GLY A 743 11.68 25.64 9.57
CA GLY A 743 11.99 25.57 11.00
C GLY A 743 12.87 24.39 11.38
N ILE A 744 12.94 23.37 10.53
CA ILE A 744 13.71 22.14 10.69
C ILE A 744 14.58 21.91 9.46
N ILE A 745 15.66 21.16 9.63
CA ILE A 745 16.55 20.71 8.55
C ILE A 745 16.40 19.20 8.45
N LYS A 746 16.09 18.72 7.25
CA LYS A 746 16.06 17.31 6.92
C LYS A 746 17.47 16.82 6.63
N ILE A 747 17.93 15.84 7.36
CA ILE A 747 19.19 15.12 7.10
C ILE A 747 18.82 13.78 6.46
N GLU A 748 19.14 13.63 5.17
CA GLU A 748 18.87 12.39 4.43
C GLU A 748 19.91 11.33 4.79
N MET A 749 19.43 10.20 5.30
CA MET A 749 20.24 9.06 5.69
C MET A 749 20.01 7.91 4.70
N HIS A 750 21.00 7.63 3.83
CA HIS A 750 20.83 6.65 2.73
C HIS A 750 20.36 5.25 3.15
N PHE A 751 20.66 4.81 4.36
CA PHE A 751 20.33 3.45 4.86
C PHE A 751 19.39 3.45 6.08
N LEU A 752 19.10 4.63 6.65
CA LEU A 752 18.26 4.83 7.83
C LEU A 752 17.12 5.79 7.50
N SER A 753 16.14 5.89 8.38
CA SER A 753 15.08 6.91 8.25
C SER A 753 15.68 8.30 8.32
N ASP A 754 15.14 9.24 7.52
CA ASP A 754 15.55 10.64 7.53
C ASP A 754 15.39 11.24 8.93
N VAL A 755 16.38 12.02 9.36
CA VAL A 755 16.37 12.70 10.66
C VAL A 755 16.00 14.17 10.45
N TYR A 756 15.09 14.66 11.28
CA TYR A 756 14.66 16.06 11.27
C TYR A 756 15.19 16.76 12.53
N VAL A 757 16.05 17.75 12.37
CA VAL A 757 16.62 18.52 13.47
C VAL A 757 16.14 19.98 13.42
N PRO A 758 15.91 20.64 14.57
CA PRO A 758 15.60 22.06 14.59
C PRO A 758 16.71 22.89 13.90
N CYS A 759 16.30 23.88 13.11
CA CYS A 759 17.27 24.76 12.46
C CYS A 759 18.07 25.55 13.51
N GLU A 760 19.38 25.46 13.48
CA GLU A 760 20.29 26.12 14.44
C GLU A 760 20.18 27.65 14.40
N VAL A 761 19.92 28.23 13.21
CA VAL A 761 19.84 29.69 13.01
C VAL A 761 18.57 30.28 13.61
N CYS A 762 17.40 29.72 13.28
CA CYS A 762 16.11 30.22 13.79
C CYS A 762 15.58 29.47 15.01
N LYS A 763 16.24 28.39 15.44
CA LYS A 763 15.82 27.53 16.57
C LYS A 763 14.35 27.11 16.49
N GLY A 764 13.91 26.69 15.31
CA GLY A 764 12.53 26.28 15.05
C GLY A 764 11.54 27.41 14.73
N LYS A 765 11.91 28.67 14.90
CA LYS A 765 11.00 29.83 14.80
C LYS A 765 10.57 30.19 13.37
N ARG A 766 11.18 29.61 12.33
CA ARG A 766 10.84 29.76 10.89
C ARG A 766 11.14 31.13 10.27
N TYR A 767 11.32 32.21 11.06
CA TYR A 767 11.50 33.58 10.61
C TYR A 767 12.90 34.14 10.93
N ASN A 768 13.25 35.21 10.23
CA ASN A 768 14.43 35.98 10.56
C ASN A 768 14.19 36.88 11.80
N ARG A 769 15.26 37.38 12.40
CA ARG A 769 15.22 38.16 13.63
C ARG A 769 14.39 39.44 13.52
N GLU A 770 14.51 40.14 12.39
CA GLU A 770 13.81 41.42 12.15
C GLU A 770 12.27 41.22 12.09
N THR A 771 11.79 40.14 11.49
CA THR A 771 10.34 39.83 11.44
C THR A 771 9.81 39.46 12.83
N LEU A 772 10.63 38.78 13.67
CA LEU A 772 10.26 38.41 15.03
C LEU A 772 10.21 39.60 16.02
N GLU A 773 10.82 40.75 15.67
CA GLU A 773 10.72 41.95 16.47
C GLU A 773 9.33 42.57 16.46
N VAL A 774 8.57 42.40 15.35
CA VAL A 774 7.21 42.93 15.23
C VAL A 774 6.26 42.14 16.12
N LYS A 775 5.56 42.84 17.03
CA LYS A 775 4.65 42.22 18.00
C LYS A 775 3.22 42.74 17.85
N PHE A 776 2.26 41.81 18.05
CA PHE A 776 0.84 42.12 18.23
C PHE A 776 0.42 41.61 19.61
N LYS A 777 -0.16 42.50 20.45
CA LYS A 777 -0.48 42.19 21.87
C LYS A 777 0.68 41.50 22.61
N GLY A 778 1.93 41.95 22.37
CA GLY A 778 3.13 41.45 23.03
C GLY A 778 3.70 40.14 22.48
N LYS A 779 3.05 39.48 21.52
CA LYS A 779 3.49 38.22 20.89
C LYS A 779 3.93 38.46 19.45
N ASN A 780 5.03 37.81 19.02
CA ASN A 780 5.47 37.81 17.63
C ASN A 780 4.76 36.72 16.82
N ILE A 781 4.96 36.69 15.50
CA ILE A 781 4.27 35.76 14.59
C ILE A 781 4.62 34.28 14.89
N SER A 782 5.83 33.98 15.36
CA SER A 782 6.23 32.60 15.75
C SER A 782 5.53 32.20 17.04
N ASP A 783 5.47 33.09 18.04
CA ASP A 783 4.75 32.83 19.30
C ASP A 783 3.28 32.49 19.03
N VAL A 784 2.66 33.16 18.05
CA VAL A 784 1.26 32.89 17.66
C VAL A 784 1.13 31.52 16.99
N LEU A 785 2.09 31.10 16.16
CA LEU A 785 2.08 29.75 15.57
C LEU A 785 2.27 28.65 16.61
N ASP A 786 2.97 28.95 17.70
CA ASP A 786 3.20 28.01 18.81
C ASP A 786 2.03 27.93 19.81
N MET A 787 1.07 28.88 19.75
CA MET A 787 -0.17 28.80 20.54
C MET A 787 -1.00 27.59 20.14
N THR A 788 -1.70 27.02 21.10
CA THR A 788 -2.82 26.10 20.82
C THR A 788 -3.98 26.84 20.14
N VAL A 789 -4.88 26.11 19.47
CA VAL A 789 -6.07 26.71 18.85
C VAL A 789 -6.94 27.39 19.91
N GLU A 790 -7.04 26.83 21.11
CA GLU A 790 -7.81 27.40 22.24
C GLU A 790 -7.20 28.72 22.75
N GLU A 791 -5.88 28.76 22.96
CA GLU A 791 -5.16 29.98 23.30
C GLU A 791 -5.30 31.04 22.20
N GLY A 792 -5.17 30.64 20.93
CA GLY A 792 -5.38 31.52 19.77
C GLY A 792 -6.80 32.06 19.68
N LEU A 793 -7.82 31.26 20.01
CA LEU A 793 -9.21 31.68 20.04
C LEU A 793 -9.39 32.83 21.06
N SER A 794 -8.84 32.71 22.26
CA SER A 794 -8.84 33.74 23.28
C SER A 794 -8.04 34.96 22.87
N PHE A 795 -6.83 34.77 22.30
CA PHE A 795 -5.94 35.85 21.89
C PHE A 795 -6.55 36.76 20.77
N PHE A 796 -7.27 36.13 19.82
CA PHE A 796 -7.92 36.82 18.71
C PHE A 796 -9.42 37.06 18.90
N GLU A 797 -9.92 37.05 20.12
CA GLU A 797 -11.36 37.16 20.44
C GLU A 797 -12.04 38.33 19.73
N ASN A 798 -11.33 39.46 19.60
CA ASN A 798 -11.88 40.71 19.01
C ASN A 798 -11.71 40.79 17.48
N ILE A 799 -11.27 39.71 16.82
CA ILE A 799 -11.07 39.64 15.36
C ILE A 799 -11.99 38.55 14.76
N PRO A 800 -13.23 38.94 14.33
CA PRO A 800 -14.31 37.99 14.00
C PRO A 800 -13.92 36.94 12.94
N LYS A 801 -13.11 37.34 11.93
CA LYS A 801 -12.67 36.41 10.86
C LYS A 801 -11.76 35.29 11.39
N ILE A 802 -10.81 35.61 12.27
CA ILE A 802 -9.89 34.66 12.88
C ILE A 802 -10.66 33.81 13.91
N LYS A 803 -11.42 34.47 14.79
CA LYS A 803 -12.24 33.81 15.83
C LYS A 803 -13.13 32.72 15.24
N ARG A 804 -13.87 33.01 14.17
CA ARG A 804 -14.77 32.03 13.52
C ARG A 804 -14.01 30.76 13.06
N LYS A 805 -12.86 30.91 12.40
CA LYS A 805 -12.09 29.78 11.90
C LYS A 805 -11.45 28.96 13.03
N MET A 806 -10.99 29.64 14.10
CA MET A 806 -10.44 28.94 15.28
C MET A 806 -11.56 28.26 16.08
N GLN A 807 -12.76 28.88 16.18
CA GLN A 807 -13.90 28.25 16.81
C GLN A 807 -14.28 26.94 16.13
N THR A 808 -14.32 26.87 14.78
CA THR A 808 -14.62 25.61 14.08
C THR A 808 -13.58 24.53 14.33
N LEU A 809 -12.29 24.88 14.56
CA LEU A 809 -11.27 23.93 14.98
C LEU A 809 -11.50 23.41 16.41
N CYS A 810 -11.95 24.27 17.32
CA CYS A 810 -12.35 23.87 18.67
C CYS A 810 -13.59 22.95 18.66
N ASP A 811 -14.59 23.29 17.84
CA ASP A 811 -15.85 22.53 17.72
C ASP A 811 -15.62 21.08 17.25
N VAL A 812 -14.62 20.85 16.38
CA VAL A 812 -14.21 19.48 15.97
C VAL A 812 -13.24 18.81 16.97
N GLY A 813 -13.01 19.40 18.15
CA GLY A 813 -12.18 18.82 19.20
C GLY A 813 -10.66 18.98 18.99
N LEU A 814 -10.20 20.00 18.24
CA LEU A 814 -8.77 20.27 17.98
C LEU A 814 -8.23 21.47 18.78
N GLY A 815 -8.86 21.85 19.89
CA GLY A 815 -8.47 22.98 20.73
C GLY A 815 -7.02 22.87 21.25
N TYR A 816 -6.56 21.66 21.52
CA TYR A 816 -5.22 21.36 22.04
C TYR A 816 -4.09 21.41 20.99
N VAL A 817 -4.42 21.35 19.69
CA VAL A 817 -3.43 21.33 18.61
C VAL A 817 -2.79 22.70 18.45
N LYS A 818 -1.48 22.80 18.25
CA LYS A 818 -0.82 24.06 17.95
C LYS A 818 -1.20 24.57 16.55
N ILE A 819 -1.45 25.87 16.44
CA ILE A 819 -1.86 26.53 15.19
C ILE A 819 -0.83 26.29 14.06
N GLY A 820 0.46 26.33 14.38
CA GLY A 820 1.57 26.08 13.45
C GLY A 820 2.13 24.67 13.43
N GLN A 821 1.45 23.67 14.02
CA GLN A 821 1.93 22.28 14.08
C GLN A 821 2.12 21.71 12.66
N PRO A 822 3.31 21.19 12.33
CA PRO A 822 3.55 20.60 11.01
C PRO A 822 2.57 19.46 10.70
N SER A 823 2.12 19.41 9.44
CA SER A 823 1.20 18.36 8.98
C SER A 823 1.75 16.94 9.15
N THR A 824 3.08 16.79 9.15
CA THR A 824 3.78 15.52 9.35
C THR A 824 3.70 14.98 10.78
N GLN A 825 3.34 15.84 11.74
CA GLN A 825 3.18 15.49 13.15
C GLN A 825 1.72 15.27 13.55
N LEU A 826 0.77 15.60 12.66
CA LEU A 826 -0.64 15.34 12.90
C LEU A 826 -0.96 13.87 12.66
N SER A 827 -1.79 13.29 13.53
CA SER A 827 -2.40 11.98 13.28
C SER A 827 -3.37 12.05 12.09
N GLY A 828 -3.70 10.88 11.49
CA GLY A 828 -4.67 10.82 10.39
C GLY A 828 -6.03 11.41 10.76
N GLY A 829 -6.52 11.11 11.98
CA GLY A 829 -7.78 11.66 12.51
C GLY A 829 -7.73 13.17 12.75
N GLU A 830 -6.62 13.71 13.26
CA GLU A 830 -6.44 15.16 13.40
C GLU A 830 -6.42 15.86 12.04
N ALA A 831 -5.70 15.33 11.06
CA ALA A 831 -5.68 15.86 9.69
C ALA A 831 -7.09 15.89 9.07
N GLN A 832 -7.86 14.83 9.26
CA GLN A 832 -9.25 14.73 8.80
C GLN A 832 -10.15 15.77 9.46
N ARG A 833 -10.02 15.96 10.78
CA ARG A 833 -10.78 16.99 11.52
C ARG A 833 -10.41 18.42 11.10
N VAL A 834 -9.13 18.71 10.77
CA VAL A 834 -8.74 20.01 10.19
C VAL A 834 -9.43 20.25 8.84
N LYS A 835 -9.52 19.22 7.98
CA LYS A 835 -10.27 19.31 6.72
C LYS A 835 -11.75 19.61 6.97
N LEU A 836 -12.36 18.87 7.90
CA LEU A 836 -13.76 19.06 8.28
C LEU A 836 -14.03 20.48 8.81
N ALA A 837 -13.19 20.99 9.74
CA ALA A 837 -13.28 22.36 10.27
C ALA A 837 -13.20 23.42 9.15
N THR A 838 -12.38 23.18 8.15
CA THR A 838 -12.25 24.09 7.00
C THR A 838 -13.55 24.18 6.22
N GLU A 839 -14.21 23.05 5.98
CA GLU A 839 -15.50 23.03 5.26
C GLU A 839 -16.63 23.65 6.08
N LEU A 840 -16.68 23.40 7.39
CA LEU A 840 -17.64 24.06 8.31
C LEU A 840 -17.49 25.58 8.34
N SER A 841 -16.27 26.09 8.17
CA SER A 841 -16.02 27.53 8.14
C SER A 841 -16.57 28.23 6.88
N ARG A 842 -16.90 27.45 5.82
CA ARG A 842 -17.43 27.95 4.55
C ARG A 842 -18.94 28.04 4.57
N ARG A 843 -19.51 28.86 3.67
CA ARG A 843 -20.97 28.97 3.51
C ARG A 843 -21.49 27.73 2.80
N SER A 844 -22.44 27.04 3.41
CA SER A 844 -23.10 25.87 2.81
C SER A 844 -24.06 26.31 1.70
N THR A 845 -24.14 25.52 0.62
CA THR A 845 -25.11 25.66 -0.47
C THR A 845 -26.36 24.80 -0.26
N GLY A 846 -26.26 23.79 0.63
CA GLY A 846 -27.30 22.78 0.84
C GLY A 846 -27.39 21.70 -0.23
N LYS A 847 -26.46 21.70 -1.22
CA LYS A 847 -26.40 20.73 -2.32
C LYS A 847 -25.03 20.05 -2.44
N THR A 848 -24.24 20.07 -1.37
CA THR A 848 -22.92 19.47 -1.34
C THR A 848 -23.01 18.03 -0.85
N LEU A 849 -22.27 17.11 -1.54
CA LEU A 849 -22.04 15.75 -1.04
C LEU A 849 -20.73 15.72 -0.28
N TYR A 850 -20.79 15.43 1.02
CA TYR A 850 -19.62 15.15 1.85
C TYR A 850 -19.41 13.64 1.94
N ILE A 851 -18.20 13.20 1.68
CA ILE A 851 -17.78 11.80 1.80
C ILE A 851 -16.68 11.74 2.88
N LEU A 852 -16.94 10.97 3.94
CA LEU A 852 -16.00 10.76 5.03
C LEU A 852 -15.63 9.27 5.13
N ASP A 853 -14.35 8.99 5.28
CA ASP A 853 -13.84 7.61 5.42
C ASP A 853 -13.33 7.41 6.85
N GLU A 854 -14.06 6.57 7.62
CA GLU A 854 -13.76 6.20 9.02
C GLU A 854 -13.39 7.42 9.91
N PRO A 855 -14.26 8.44 10.02
CA PRO A 855 -13.91 9.68 10.73
C PRO A 855 -13.79 9.52 12.25
N THR A 856 -14.22 8.40 12.84
CA THR A 856 -14.07 8.10 14.28
C THR A 856 -12.74 7.49 14.65
N THR A 857 -11.87 7.26 13.68
CA THR A 857 -10.55 6.68 13.90
C THR A 857 -9.74 7.47 14.93
N GLY A 858 -9.25 6.79 15.98
CA GLY A 858 -8.44 7.41 17.04
C GLY A 858 -9.23 8.37 17.96
N LEU A 859 -10.54 8.29 17.98
CA LEU A 859 -11.39 9.17 18.80
C LEU A 859 -11.94 8.44 20.02
N HIS A 860 -11.80 9.07 21.17
CA HIS A 860 -12.54 8.71 22.36
C HIS A 860 -14.05 8.96 22.15
N THR A 861 -14.94 8.19 22.83
CA THR A 861 -16.40 8.29 22.69
C THR A 861 -16.91 9.73 22.90
N ALA A 862 -16.29 10.52 23.78
CA ALA A 862 -16.63 11.92 23.98
C ALA A 862 -16.31 12.81 22.74
N ASP A 863 -15.23 12.50 22.03
CA ASP A 863 -14.88 13.22 20.80
C ASP A 863 -15.73 12.74 19.62
N VAL A 864 -16.13 11.45 19.60
CA VAL A 864 -17.15 10.91 18.65
C VAL A 864 -18.48 11.64 18.82
N HIS A 865 -18.90 11.92 20.04
CA HIS A 865 -20.12 12.70 20.33
C HIS A 865 -20.07 14.07 19.66
N LYS A 866 -18.98 14.85 19.85
CA LYS A 866 -18.78 16.15 19.19
C LYS A 866 -18.75 16.04 17.66
N LEU A 867 -18.12 14.98 17.14
CA LEU A 867 -18.09 14.73 15.69
C LEU A 867 -19.49 14.50 15.13
N ILE A 868 -20.35 13.76 15.82
CA ILE A 868 -21.73 13.53 15.42
C ILE A 868 -22.49 14.85 15.37
N ASP A 869 -22.36 15.72 16.37
CA ASP A 869 -22.97 17.03 16.37
C ASP A 869 -22.59 17.86 15.13
N VAL A 870 -21.33 17.78 14.73
CA VAL A 870 -20.81 18.44 13.53
C VAL A 870 -21.40 17.85 12.24
N LEU A 871 -21.48 16.52 12.13
CA LEU A 871 -22.07 15.85 10.97
C LEU A 871 -23.57 16.15 10.85
N ASP A 872 -24.26 16.24 11.99
CA ASP A 872 -25.67 16.65 12.05
C ASP A 872 -25.89 18.09 11.57
N ILE A 873 -25.04 19.04 11.96
CA ILE A 873 -25.06 20.42 11.45
C ILE A 873 -24.91 20.47 9.93
N LEU A 874 -23.99 19.66 9.35
CA LEU A 874 -23.82 19.59 7.91
C LEU A 874 -25.06 19.03 7.20
N ALA A 875 -25.68 17.97 7.74
CA ALA A 875 -26.87 17.36 7.19
C ALA A 875 -28.11 18.27 7.35
N ASP A 876 -28.27 18.94 8.50
CA ASP A 876 -29.35 19.90 8.78
C ASP A 876 -29.29 21.13 7.87
N SER A 877 -28.09 21.45 7.37
CA SER A 877 -27.92 22.51 6.35
C SER A 877 -28.37 22.09 4.94
N GLY A 878 -29.03 20.92 4.78
CA GLY A 878 -29.56 20.39 3.51
C GLY A 878 -28.54 19.54 2.70
N ASN A 879 -27.30 19.41 3.14
CA ASN A 879 -26.29 18.63 2.44
C ASN A 879 -26.50 17.12 2.60
N THR A 880 -25.89 16.35 1.73
CA THR A 880 -25.81 14.90 1.86
C THR A 880 -24.47 14.52 2.48
N VAL A 881 -24.50 13.74 3.56
CA VAL A 881 -23.31 13.27 4.26
C VAL A 881 -23.23 11.75 4.14
N VAL A 882 -22.21 11.23 3.47
CA VAL A 882 -21.95 9.78 3.32
C VAL A 882 -20.70 9.43 4.13
N VAL A 883 -20.86 8.53 5.07
CA VAL A 883 -19.79 8.12 5.99
C VAL A 883 -19.57 6.62 5.88
N ILE A 884 -18.33 6.19 5.61
CA ILE A 884 -17.94 4.79 5.79
C ILE A 884 -17.62 4.61 7.26
N GLU A 885 -18.33 3.73 7.97
CA GLU A 885 -18.15 3.60 9.41
C GLU A 885 -18.38 2.19 9.94
N HIS A 886 -17.68 1.91 11.05
CA HIS A 886 -17.81 0.70 11.85
C HIS A 886 -18.28 0.99 13.28
N ASN A 887 -18.12 2.22 13.75
CA ASN A 887 -18.52 2.65 15.08
C ASN A 887 -20.04 2.65 15.21
N LEU A 888 -20.58 1.83 16.14
CA LEU A 888 -22.01 1.65 16.32
C LEU A 888 -22.71 2.92 16.83
N ASP A 889 -22.01 3.80 17.54
CA ASP A 889 -22.56 5.06 18.01
C ASP A 889 -22.88 6.01 16.86
N VAL A 890 -22.03 6.06 15.83
CA VAL A 890 -22.29 6.81 14.60
C VAL A 890 -23.39 6.14 13.78
N ILE A 891 -23.34 4.81 13.65
CA ILE A 891 -24.31 4.05 12.83
C ILE A 891 -25.73 4.19 13.41
N LYS A 892 -25.90 4.18 14.75
CA LYS A 892 -27.22 4.29 15.37
C LYS A 892 -27.89 5.65 15.18
N VAL A 893 -27.10 6.72 14.95
CA VAL A 893 -27.62 8.09 14.75
C VAL A 893 -27.89 8.41 13.26
N ALA A 894 -27.35 7.64 12.31
CA ALA A 894 -27.54 7.86 10.89
C ALA A 894 -29.01 7.80 10.45
N ASP A 895 -29.40 8.60 9.45
CA ASP A 895 -30.76 8.58 8.87
C ASP A 895 -30.97 7.35 7.96
N TYR A 896 -29.91 6.87 7.32
CA TYR A 896 -29.98 5.77 6.37
C TYR A 896 -28.68 4.95 6.39
N ILE A 897 -28.81 3.64 6.28
CA ILE A 897 -27.67 2.70 6.25
C ILE A 897 -27.69 1.95 4.93
N ILE A 898 -26.50 1.75 4.35
CA ILE A 898 -26.24 0.85 3.23
C ILE A 898 -25.23 -0.20 3.75
N ASP A 899 -25.71 -1.41 3.99
CA ASP A 899 -24.90 -2.50 4.55
C ASP A 899 -24.42 -3.45 3.46
N LEU A 900 -23.09 -3.57 3.31
CA LEU A 900 -22.38 -4.37 2.32
C LEU A 900 -21.84 -5.66 2.94
N GLY A 901 -21.88 -6.75 2.18
CA GLY A 901 -21.40 -8.04 2.64
C GLY A 901 -21.79 -9.18 1.71
N PRO A 902 -22.15 -10.37 2.28
CA PRO A 902 -22.17 -10.71 3.71
C PRO A 902 -20.76 -10.88 4.33
N GLU A 903 -19.76 -11.28 3.55
CA GLU A 903 -18.38 -11.52 3.98
C GLU A 903 -17.39 -10.51 3.34
N GLY A 904 -16.09 -10.65 3.64
CA GLY A 904 -15.04 -9.92 2.97
C GLY A 904 -14.55 -10.59 1.67
N GLY A 905 -13.80 -9.87 0.84
CA GLY A 905 -13.21 -10.40 -0.40
C GLY A 905 -14.25 -10.93 -1.39
N ASP A 906 -14.01 -12.09 -1.96
CA ASP A 906 -14.90 -12.70 -2.98
C ASP A 906 -16.28 -13.10 -2.45
N GLY A 907 -16.39 -13.34 -1.15
CA GLY A 907 -17.67 -13.59 -0.47
C GLY A 907 -18.51 -12.33 -0.22
N GLY A 908 -17.93 -11.15 -0.47
CA GLY A 908 -18.55 -9.84 -0.28
C GLY A 908 -19.11 -9.22 -1.57
N GLY A 909 -19.14 -7.90 -1.59
CA GLY A 909 -19.46 -7.10 -2.78
C GLY A 909 -20.96 -7.06 -3.14
N LYS A 910 -21.86 -7.40 -2.22
CA LYS A 910 -23.31 -7.34 -2.40
C LYS A 910 -23.94 -6.42 -1.36
N ILE A 911 -25.10 -5.87 -1.67
CA ILE A 911 -25.94 -5.17 -0.68
C ILE A 911 -26.66 -6.23 0.15
N VAL A 912 -26.45 -6.22 1.47
CA VAL A 912 -27.13 -7.13 2.41
C VAL A 912 -28.49 -6.53 2.78
N CYS A 913 -28.52 -5.28 3.17
CA CYS A 913 -29.75 -4.55 3.41
C CYS A 913 -29.54 -3.04 3.36
N THR A 914 -30.65 -2.28 3.20
CA THR A 914 -30.65 -0.82 3.22
C THR A 914 -31.88 -0.30 3.99
N GLY A 915 -31.73 0.84 4.63
CA GLY A 915 -32.84 1.49 5.33
C GLY A 915 -32.40 2.24 6.57
N THR A 916 -33.38 2.55 7.45
CA THR A 916 -33.05 3.17 8.74
C THR A 916 -32.34 2.18 9.66
N PRO A 917 -31.62 2.64 10.68
CA PRO A 917 -30.96 1.77 11.67
C PRO A 917 -31.90 0.72 12.26
N GLU A 918 -33.14 1.10 12.54
CA GLU A 918 -34.17 0.20 13.10
C GLU A 918 -34.58 -0.91 12.10
N LYS A 919 -34.55 -0.61 10.79
CA LYS A 919 -34.82 -1.60 9.73
C LYS A 919 -33.66 -2.57 9.58
N VAL A 920 -32.44 -2.05 9.59
CA VAL A 920 -31.21 -2.88 9.48
C VAL A 920 -31.05 -3.78 10.69
N ALA A 921 -31.39 -3.31 11.91
CA ALA A 921 -31.38 -4.13 13.12
C ALA A 921 -32.33 -5.35 13.09
N LYS A 922 -33.35 -5.32 12.22
CA LYS A 922 -34.27 -6.45 11.99
C LYS A 922 -33.79 -7.42 10.93
N CYS A 923 -32.72 -7.10 10.19
CA CYS A 923 -32.20 -7.93 9.11
C CYS A 923 -31.27 -9.01 9.68
N GLU A 924 -31.73 -10.26 9.70
CA GLU A 924 -30.97 -11.40 10.25
C GLU A 924 -29.66 -11.70 9.49
N LYS A 925 -29.59 -11.36 8.21
CA LYS A 925 -28.40 -11.55 7.37
C LYS A 925 -27.31 -10.50 7.60
N SER A 926 -27.63 -9.39 8.25
CA SER A 926 -26.69 -8.29 8.52
C SER A 926 -25.95 -8.53 9.82
N TYR A 927 -24.63 -8.62 9.74
CA TYR A 927 -23.78 -8.61 10.94
C TYR A 927 -23.88 -7.28 11.67
N THR A 928 -23.83 -6.16 10.96
CA THR A 928 -24.05 -4.83 11.53
C THR A 928 -25.39 -4.75 12.26
N GLY A 929 -26.46 -5.30 11.65
CA GLY A 929 -27.79 -5.35 12.24
C GLY A 929 -27.84 -6.10 13.57
N LYS A 930 -27.12 -7.22 13.70
CA LYS A 930 -27.07 -8.02 14.95
C LYS A 930 -26.49 -7.21 16.13
N TYR A 931 -25.38 -6.48 15.92
CA TYR A 931 -24.77 -5.65 16.94
C TYR A 931 -25.60 -4.40 17.22
N LEU A 932 -26.13 -3.75 16.17
CA LEU A 932 -26.97 -2.57 16.28
C LEU A 932 -28.26 -2.84 17.08
N LYS A 933 -28.85 -4.03 16.95
CA LYS A 933 -30.02 -4.42 17.73
C LYS A 933 -29.75 -4.34 19.24
N LYS A 934 -28.58 -4.73 19.71
CA LYS A 934 -28.19 -4.65 21.12
C LYS A 934 -28.08 -3.17 21.58
N MET A 935 -27.54 -2.31 20.72
CA MET A 935 -27.36 -0.86 21.01
C MET A 935 -28.69 -0.09 21.02
N LEU A 936 -29.64 -0.43 20.15
CA LEU A 936 -30.95 0.23 20.08
C LEU A 936 -31.89 -0.24 21.19
N ALA A 937 -31.60 -1.38 21.85
CA ALA A 937 -32.36 -1.91 22.97
C ALA A 937 -31.90 -1.36 24.35
N ARG A 938 -30.69 -0.81 24.43
CA ARG A 938 -30.13 -0.09 25.59
C ARG A 938 -30.60 1.39 25.60
#